data_fa59f67f8db209adf6c92f72cef7dd26
#
_entry.id   fa59f67f8db209adf6c92f72cef7dd26
#
_cell.length_a   1.000
_cell.length_b   1.000
_cell.length_c   1.000
_cell.angle_alpha   90.00
_cell.angle_beta   90.00
_cell.angle_gamma   90.00
#
_symmetry.space_group_name_H-M   'P 1'
#
loop_
_entity.id
_entity.type
_entity.pdbx_description
1 polymer ?
#
loop_
_entity_poly.entity_id
_entity_poly.type
_entity_poly.pdbx_seq_one_letter_code
_entity_poly.pdbx_strand_id
1 'polypeptide(L)'
;MDAKSLQVLEYPKIRERLKSFCDFSASMELALALEPTDSFDLALARLAETTEARRLLSVQDISIGGAHDIRRAVDLAARGGTLDPQQLLDIKATLISCRELKKTFERKAEEYPRLAQIAAGLPETHGIVDAITRVLSDRGEVLDSASPKLAALRREVKAAHDRLMSRLQRYLTEAGNKLQEPIITQRDGRYVIPLRAEFKGQIKAVIHDQSSSGATLFIEPLPVVELNNALRELELKVRDEERRILAELSAQIGEHAVEFKYGVENLAMLDLVFAKAKYAEDLKASEPVLSQRSKVKGQKSNAADLRLSTFDVPHIKLLKARHPLLDPATVVPIDVDPPPGTRAIVITGPNTGGKTVSLKTVGLLALMAQSGLHIPAQSGSKLPFFNNVFADIGDEQSIEQSLSTFSGHITNIIRILKQIDQRSLVILDELGAGTDPQEGAALARAILQHLLEVGCTTLIATHYPELKTFAHSADGVVNASLEFDIKTLRPTYRLEIGLPGRSNALLIAQRLGLPQPIIDSAKAEIHPDDLRADKLLDDIRKERNRASREREKLEKARARLEAQTRELEKRLEQIEDERREVLAKARAEGELEVAILKKNIEALKAQLKKARQPLEALKAIEQKIEVIEEKVERPVERQTSKVESLSGAVKLGERVTVSTLNADGVVTALGESDAEVQIGNLRVRARLVDLVRKSSGESKVESQKSVDVRSVTFDSTKSPGLELNLRGKLVDEGLEELERYLEKAYSAGLLFVRIVHGKGTGKMRDAVRNALKESPYVVSFEEPKDNEGGAGVTIAKLAR
;
A
#
# COMPACT_ATOMS: atom_id res chain seq x y z
N MET A 1 -9.86 -16.63 -19.54
CA MET A 1 -10.17 -17.06 -18.15
C MET A 1 -11.47 -17.86 -18.11
N ASP A 2 -11.57 -18.85 -17.23
CA ASP A 2 -12.74 -19.70 -17.11
C ASP A 2 -13.91 -18.99 -16.38
N ALA A 3 -15.03 -18.77 -17.08
CA ALA A 3 -16.17 -18.04 -16.54
C ALA A 3 -16.80 -18.68 -15.29
N LYS A 4 -16.85 -20.02 -15.22
CA LYS A 4 -17.35 -20.74 -14.05
C LYS A 4 -16.46 -20.50 -12.83
N SER A 5 -15.15 -20.53 -13.01
CA SER A 5 -14.18 -20.28 -11.93
C SER A 5 -14.24 -18.84 -11.43
N LEU A 6 -14.51 -17.86 -12.29
CA LEU A 6 -14.74 -16.47 -11.85
C LEU A 6 -15.92 -16.37 -10.90
N GLN A 7 -17.04 -17.10 -11.17
CA GLN A 7 -18.20 -17.13 -10.30
C GLN A 7 -17.91 -17.83 -8.97
N VAL A 8 -17.30 -19.01 -9.02
CA VAL A 8 -16.96 -19.82 -7.84
C VAL A 8 -15.99 -19.09 -6.90
N LEU A 9 -15.03 -18.35 -7.47
CA LEU A 9 -14.09 -17.51 -6.73
C LEU A 9 -14.68 -16.15 -6.33
N GLU A 10 -15.96 -15.89 -6.62
CA GLU A 10 -16.66 -14.66 -6.25
C GLU A 10 -16.04 -13.37 -6.86
N TYR A 11 -15.37 -13.47 -7.99
CA TYR A 11 -14.76 -12.32 -8.68
C TYR A 11 -15.80 -11.24 -9.08
N PRO A 12 -17.04 -11.57 -9.46
CA PRO A 12 -18.07 -10.56 -9.68
C PRO A 12 -18.32 -9.64 -8.49
N LYS A 13 -18.17 -10.12 -7.25
CA LYS A 13 -18.28 -9.27 -6.04
C LYS A 13 -17.14 -8.26 -5.93
N ILE A 14 -15.95 -8.60 -6.44
CA ILE A 14 -14.83 -7.64 -6.54
C ILE A 14 -15.16 -6.52 -7.50
N ARG A 15 -15.76 -6.85 -8.66
CA ARG A 15 -16.19 -5.85 -9.65
C ARG A 15 -17.26 -4.92 -9.09
N GLU A 16 -18.25 -5.46 -8.37
CA GLU A 16 -19.28 -4.65 -7.70
C GLU A 16 -18.69 -3.73 -6.63
N ARG A 17 -17.72 -4.20 -5.84
CA ARG A 17 -17.00 -3.33 -4.91
C ARG A 17 -16.18 -2.26 -5.63
N LEU A 18 -15.46 -2.61 -6.69
CA LEU A 18 -14.70 -1.64 -7.48
C LEU A 18 -15.61 -0.55 -8.06
N LYS A 19 -16.80 -0.94 -8.58
CA LYS A 19 -17.82 -0.02 -9.09
C LYS A 19 -18.20 1.06 -8.06
N SER A 20 -18.27 0.73 -6.78
CA SER A 20 -18.63 1.69 -5.73
C SER A 20 -17.58 2.80 -5.51
N PHE A 21 -16.38 2.66 -6.06
CA PHE A 21 -15.31 3.68 -6.03
C PHE A 21 -15.26 4.53 -7.30
N CYS A 22 -16.08 4.20 -8.32
CA CYS A 22 -16.19 4.99 -9.54
C CYS A 22 -17.13 6.17 -9.31
N ASP A 23 -16.72 7.34 -9.75
CA ASP A 23 -17.51 8.56 -9.67
C ASP A 23 -18.34 8.82 -10.94
N PHE A 24 -18.18 7.99 -12.00
CA PHE A 24 -18.71 8.19 -13.32
C PHE A 24 -19.48 6.96 -13.83
N SER A 25 -20.64 7.15 -14.46
CA SER A 25 -21.46 6.01 -14.90
C SER A 25 -20.77 5.13 -15.95
N ALA A 26 -20.02 5.74 -16.88
CA ALA A 26 -19.28 4.98 -17.88
C ALA A 26 -18.12 4.18 -17.27
N SER A 27 -17.45 4.68 -16.25
CA SER A 27 -16.42 3.91 -15.54
C SER A 27 -17.03 2.79 -14.68
N MET A 28 -18.23 2.97 -14.15
CA MET A 28 -18.97 1.89 -13.48
C MET A 28 -19.25 0.72 -14.44
N GLU A 29 -19.60 1.02 -15.70
CA GLU A 29 -19.74 -0.01 -16.74
C GLU A 29 -18.42 -0.75 -16.98
N LEU A 30 -17.30 -0.01 -17.08
CA LEU A 30 -15.96 -0.59 -17.24
C LEU A 30 -15.53 -1.42 -16.04
N ALA A 31 -15.86 -0.99 -14.82
CA ALA A 31 -15.57 -1.74 -13.60
C ALA A 31 -16.31 -3.09 -13.56
N LEU A 32 -17.57 -3.12 -13.96
CA LEU A 32 -18.36 -4.35 -14.07
C LEU A 32 -17.89 -5.27 -15.21
N ALA A 33 -17.34 -4.70 -16.27
CA ALA A 33 -16.79 -5.43 -17.40
C ALA A 33 -15.31 -5.83 -17.21
N LEU A 34 -14.68 -5.44 -16.08
CA LEU A 34 -13.26 -5.71 -15.85
C LEU A 34 -13.02 -7.21 -15.74
N GLU A 35 -12.19 -7.74 -16.62
CA GLU A 35 -11.76 -9.14 -16.62
C GLU A 35 -10.25 -9.28 -16.46
N PRO A 36 -9.80 -10.38 -15.83
CA PRO A 36 -8.39 -10.71 -15.78
C PRO A 36 -7.86 -10.95 -17.22
N THR A 37 -6.76 -10.33 -17.54
CA THR A 37 -6.16 -10.48 -18.89
C THR A 37 -5.30 -11.74 -19.01
N ASP A 38 -5.21 -12.27 -20.21
CA ASP A 38 -4.30 -13.35 -20.62
C ASP A 38 -2.97 -12.81 -21.18
N SER A 39 -2.81 -11.49 -21.27
CA SER A 39 -1.56 -10.83 -21.68
C SER A 39 -0.78 -10.36 -20.45
N PHE A 40 0.45 -10.89 -20.30
CA PHE A 40 1.35 -10.49 -19.21
C PHE A 40 1.69 -9.00 -19.24
N ASP A 41 2.01 -8.48 -20.43
CA ASP A 41 2.39 -7.07 -20.58
C ASP A 41 1.23 -6.13 -20.25
N LEU A 42 0.00 -6.52 -20.63
CA LEU A 42 -1.20 -5.75 -20.30
C LEU A 42 -1.49 -5.77 -18.78
N ALA A 43 -1.26 -6.92 -18.12
CA ALA A 43 -1.41 -7.01 -16.66
C ALA A 43 -0.43 -6.08 -15.95
N LEU A 44 0.85 -6.08 -16.38
CA LEU A 44 1.86 -5.17 -15.83
C LEU A 44 1.54 -3.70 -16.10
N ALA A 45 1.05 -3.39 -17.31
CA ALA A 45 0.64 -2.04 -17.66
C ALA A 45 -0.49 -1.54 -16.73
N ARG A 46 -1.53 -2.36 -16.55
CA ARG A 46 -2.67 -2.05 -15.66
C ARG A 46 -2.27 -1.91 -14.18
N LEU A 47 -1.31 -2.74 -13.70
CA LEU A 47 -0.78 -2.61 -12.34
C LEU A 47 0.00 -1.31 -12.16
N ALA A 48 0.84 -0.96 -13.14
CA ALA A 48 1.61 0.28 -13.12
C ALA A 48 0.70 1.53 -13.17
N GLU A 49 -0.38 1.50 -13.97
CA GLU A 49 -1.42 2.56 -13.98
C GLU A 49 -2.02 2.74 -12.58
N THR A 50 -2.38 1.65 -11.92
CA THR A 50 -2.92 1.67 -10.54
C THR A 50 -1.90 2.21 -9.55
N THR A 51 -0.61 1.87 -9.70
CA THR A 51 0.48 2.36 -8.85
C THR A 51 0.72 3.86 -9.06
N GLU A 52 0.73 4.34 -10.31
CA GLU A 52 0.83 5.78 -10.62
C GLU A 52 -0.34 6.55 -10.01
N ALA A 53 -1.58 6.07 -10.19
CA ALA A 53 -2.76 6.70 -9.62
C ALA A 53 -2.73 6.74 -8.09
N ARG A 54 -2.29 5.66 -7.46
CA ARG A 54 -2.15 5.59 -6.02
C ARG A 54 -1.13 6.58 -5.48
N ARG A 55 0.01 6.72 -6.17
CA ARG A 55 1.04 7.71 -5.85
C ARG A 55 0.50 9.13 -6.02
N LEU A 56 -0.23 9.38 -7.11
CA LEU A 56 -0.84 10.69 -7.38
C LEU A 56 -1.85 11.06 -6.29
N LEU A 57 -2.80 10.16 -5.97
CA LEU A 57 -3.83 10.40 -4.95
C LEU A 57 -3.29 10.54 -3.53
N SER A 58 -2.09 10.02 -3.24
CA SER A 58 -1.42 10.22 -1.94
C SER A 58 -0.87 11.65 -1.76
N VAL A 59 -0.65 12.39 -2.85
CA VAL A 59 -0.06 13.74 -2.84
C VAL A 59 -1.12 14.82 -3.12
N GLN A 60 -2.10 14.51 -3.96
CA GLN A 60 -3.09 15.47 -4.44
C GLN A 60 -4.45 14.81 -4.58
N ASP A 61 -5.50 15.46 -4.09
CA ASP A 61 -6.88 15.03 -4.36
C ASP A 61 -7.27 15.43 -5.78
N ILE A 62 -7.41 14.45 -6.65
CA ILE A 62 -7.82 14.59 -8.05
C ILE A 62 -9.04 13.71 -8.29
N SER A 63 -10.07 14.31 -8.86
CA SER A 63 -11.28 13.61 -9.30
C SER A 63 -11.65 14.05 -10.73
N ILE A 64 -12.59 13.36 -11.32
CA ILE A 64 -13.11 13.74 -12.66
C ILE A 64 -14.03 14.97 -12.64
N GLY A 65 -14.22 15.59 -11.45
CA GLY A 65 -14.75 16.95 -11.31
C GLY A 65 -16.16 17.20 -11.86
N GLY A 66 -17.15 16.36 -11.56
CA GLY A 66 -18.54 16.60 -11.97
C GLY A 66 -18.82 16.36 -13.46
N ALA A 67 -18.03 15.52 -14.11
CA ALA A 67 -18.32 15.05 -15.46
C ALA A 67 -19.54 14.13 -15.51
N HIS A 68 -20.28 14.20 -16.60
CA HIS A 68 -21.47 13.41 -16.88
C HIS A 68 -21.29 12.52 -18.09
N ASP A 69 -22.03 11.40 -18.16
CA ASP A 69 -22.02 10.55 -19.36
C ASP A 69 -22.85 11.20 -20.48
N ILE A 70 -22.15 11.89 -21.34
CA ILE A 70 -22.74 12.65 -22.44
C ILE A 70 -22.89 11.83 -23.74
N ARG A 71 -22.53 10.54 -23.77
CA ARG A 71 -22.54 9.71 -24.99
C ARG A 71 -23.89 9.74 -25.70
N ARG A 72 -25.00 9.63 -24.97
CA ARG A 72 -26.36 9.64 -25.52
C ARG A 72 -26.75 11.00 -26.07
N ALA A 73 -26.42 12.08 -25.35
CA ALA A 73 -26.68 13.45 -25.80
C ALA A 73 -25.90 13.77 -27.08
N VAL A 74 -24.61 13.42 -27.11
CA VAL A 74 -23.74 13.60 -28.28
C VAL A 74 -24.25 12.78 -29.48
N ASP A 75 -24.72 11.54 -29.29
CA ASP A 75 -25.32 10.73 -30.35
C ASP A 75 -26.62 11.35 -30.88
N LEU A 76 -27.46 11.94 -30.02
CA LEU A 76 -28.66 12.66 -30.41
C LEU A 76 -28.31 13.86 -31.28
N ALA A 77 -27.32 14.65 -30.86
CA ALA A 77 -26.84 15.81 -31.61
C ALA A 77 -26.25 15.41 -32.96
N ALA A 78 -25.47 14.32 -33.03
CA ALA A 78 -24.92 13.81 -34.30
C ALA A 78 -25.97 13.39 -35.31
N ARG A 79 -27.14 12.96 -34.83
CA ARG A 79 -28.30 12.63 -35.69
C ARG A 79 -29.20 13.81 -36.02
N GLY A 80 -28.78 15.04 -35.70
CA GLY A 80 -29.51 16.27 -35.95
C GLY A 80 -30.61 16.55 -34.91
N GLY A 81 -30.64 15.85 -33.79
CA GLY A 81 -31.56 16.14 -32.69
C GLY A 81 -31.16 17.39 -31.91
N THR A 82 -32.15 18.08 -31.34
CA THR A 82 -31.93 19.26 -30.52
C THR A 82 -31.79 18.81 -29.04
N LEU A 83 -30.68 19.22 -28.40
CA LEU A 83 -30.42 18.95 -27.00
C LEU A 83 -31.20 19.92 -26.10
N ASP A 84 -31.61 19.41 -24.96
CA ASP A 84 -32.19 20.26 -23.92
C ASP A 84 -31.10 21.04 -23.14
N PRO A 85 -31.47 22.10 -22.41
CA PRO A 85 -30.49 22.91 -21.68
C PRO A 85 -29.66 22.12 -20.65
N GLN A 86 -30.23 21.10 -19.99
CA GLN A 86 -29.50 20.29 -19.01
C GLN A 86 -28.43 19.44 -19.69
N GLN A 87 -28.75 18.80 -20.80
CA GLN A 87 -27.80 18.03 -21.61
C GLN A 87 -26.64 18.89 -22.09
N LEU A 88 -26.90 20.15 -22.47
CA LEU A 88 -25.85 21.11 -22.86
C LEU A 88 -24.96 21.49 -21.67
N LEU A 89 -25.54 21.69 -20.49
CA LEU A 89 -24.77 21.95 -19.27
C LEU A 89 -23.93 20.75 -18.85
N ASP A 90 -24.45 19.55 -18.98
CA ASP A 90 -23.72 18.31 -18.72
C ASP A 90 -22.51 18.17 -19.66
N ILE A 91 -22.68 18.51 -20.96
CA ILE A 91 -21.60 18.54 -21.93
C ILE A 91 -20.56 19.62 -21.56
N LYS A 92 -21.01 20.81 -21.19
CA LYS A 92 -20.14 21.89 -20.72
C LYS A 92 -19.30 21.44 -19.53
N ALA A 93 -19.93 20.87 -18.50
CA ALA A 93 -19.24 20.39 -17.29
C ALA A 93 -18.20 19.31 -17.62
N THR A 94 -18.58 18.33 -18.46
CA THR A 94 -17.68 17.25 -18.88
C THR A 94 -16.48 17.76 -19.66
N LEU A 95 -16.68 18.69 -20.62
CA LEU A 95 -15.59 19.28 -21.40
C LEU A 95 -14.65 20.14 -20.53
N ILE A 96 -15.17 20.84 -19.52
CA ILE A 96 -14.34 21.56 -18.56
C ILE A 96 -13.47 20.59 -17.78
N SER A 97 -14.05 19.51 -17.24
CA SER A 97 -13.30 18.47 -16.53
C SER A 97 -12.21 17.84 -17.41
N CYS A 98 -12.53 17.50 -18.65
CA CYS A 98 -11.55 16.97 -19.61
C CYS A 98 -10.38 17.95 -19.82
N ARG A 99 -10.67 19.24 -20.04
CA ARG A 99 -9.66 20.27 -20.22
C ARG A 99 -8.75 20.43 -19.01
N GLU A 100 -9.31 20.45 -17.82
CA GLU A 100 -8.53 20.61 -16.58
C GLU A 100 -7.66 19.39 -16.30
N LEU A 101 -8.20 18.19 -16.49
CA LEU A 101 -7.43 16.95 -16.36
C LEU A 101 -6.30 16.87 -17.39
N LYS A 102 -6.59 17.12 -18.66
CA LYS A 102 -5.59 17.13 -19.74
C LYS A 102 -4.42 18.06 -19.40
N LYS A 103 -4.73 19.33 -19.03
CA LYS A 103 -3.73 20.31 -18.62
C LYS A 103 -2.93 19.89 -17.37
N THR A 104 -3.56 19.22 -16.43
CA THR A 104 -2.91 18.72 -15.21
C THR A 104 -1.91 17.62 -15.55
N PHE A 105 -2.30 16.66 -16.39
CA PHE A 105 -1.44 15.54 -16.76
C PHE A 105 -0.36 15.91 -17.77
N GLU A 106 -0.58 16.90 -18.62
CA GLU A 106 0.47 17.45 -19.48
C GLU A 106 1.64 18.02 -18.65
N ARG A 107 1.33 18.70 -17.55
CA ARG A 107 2.36 19.26 -16.66
C ARG A 107 3.10 18.19 -15.83
N LYS A 108 2.47 17.05 -15.61
CA LYS A 108 2.98 15.95 -14.79
C LYS A 108 3.35 14.70 -15.62
N ALA A 109 3.51 14.84 -16.92
CA ALA A 109 3.73 13.72 -17.82
C ALA A 109 5.02 12.92 -17.51
N GLU A 110 6.07 13.59 -17.03
CA GLU A 110 7.32 12.93 -16.62
C GLU A 110 7.14 12.09 -15.35
N GLU A 111 6.29 12.53 -14.41
CA GLU A 111 6.07 11.88 -13.13
C GLU A 111 5.04 10.74 -13.22
N TYR A 112 3.99 10.91 -14.07
CA TYR A 112 2.87 9.97 -14.26
C TYR A 112 2.64 9.68 -15.75
N PRO A 113 3.58 9.04 -16.45
CA PRO A 113 3.55 8.91 -17.91
C PRO A 113 2.36 8.09 -18.43
N ARG A 114 1.91 7.07 -17.69
CA ARG A 114 0.77 6.23 -18.10
C ARG A 114 -0.56 6.95 -17.96
N LEU A 115 -0.76 7.66 -16.86
CA LEU A 115 -1.95 8.49 -16.69
C LEU A 115 -1.99 9.64 -17.70
N ALA A 116 -0.86 10.25 -17.99
CA ALA A 116 -0.73 11.28 -19.04
C ALA A 116 -1.06 10.72 -20.42
N GLN A 117 -0.68 9.49 -20.73
CA GLN A 117 -1.04 8.83 -21.99
C GLN A 117 -2.56 8.65 -22.13
N ILE A 118 -3.27 8.25 -21.07
CA ILE A 118 -4.74 8.15 -21.09
C ILE A 118 -5.34 9.55 -21.23
N ALA A 119 -4.85 10.52 -20.47
CA ALA A 119 -5.34 11.90 -20.49
C ALA A 119 -5.10 12.62 -21.84
N ALA A 120 -4.08 12.22 -22.60
CA ALA A 120 -3.85 12.75 -23.96
C ALA A 120 -5.02 12.46 -24.90
N GLY A 121 -5.79 11.38 -24.66
CA GLY A 121 -7.00 11.07 -25.41
C GLY A 121 -8.24 11.89 -25.02
N LEU A 122 -8.14 12.81 -24.06
CA LEU A 122 -9.24 13.68 -23.67
C LEU A 122 -9.46 14.76 -24.76
N PRO A 123 -10.75 15.12 -25.09
CA PRO A 123 -11.08 16.00 -26.18
C PRO A 123 -10.70 17.45 -25.90
N GLU A 124 -10.57 18.22 -26.96
CA GLU A 124 -10.51 19.69 -26.88
C GLU A 124 -11.91 20.29 -26.78
N THR A 125 -11.98 21.51 -26.27
CA THR A 125 -13.28 22.16 -26.06
C THR A 125 -13.88 22.77 -27.31
N HIS A 126 -13.08 22.95 -28.37
CA HIS A 126 -13.46 23.54 -29.68
C HIS A 126 -14.34 24.80 -29.57
N GLY A 127 -14.21 25.58 -28.52
CA GLY A 127 -15.07 26.73 -28.26
C GLY A 127 -16.50 26.42 -27.78
N ILE A 128 -16.88 25.12 -27.68
CA ILE A 128 -18.24 24.68 -27.27
C ILE A 128 -18.58 25.16 -25.84
N VAL A 129 -17.60 25.10 -24.91
CA VAL A 129 -17.77 25.59 -23.54
C VAL A 129 -18.15 27.07 -23.54
N ASP A 130 -17.47 27.89 -24.32
CA ASP A 130 -17.73 29.33 -24.44
C ASP A 130 -19.06 29.61 -25.14
N ALA A 131 -19.40 28.81 -26.15
CA ALA A 131 -20.67 28.92 -26.87
C ALA A 131 -21.85 28.61 -25.93
N ILE A 132 -21.78 27.50 -25.15
CA ILE A 132 -22.82 27.16 -24.17
C ILE A 132 -22.91 28.23 -23.08
N THR A 133 -21.78 28.71 -22.55
CA THR A 133 -21.75 29.74 -21.50
C THR A 133 -22.37 31.06 -21.95
N ARG A 134 -22.25 31.41 -23.23
CA ARG A 134 -22.88 32.62 -23.81
C ARG A 134 -24.40 32.47 -23.95
N VAL A 135 -24.86 31.23 -24.18
CA VAL A 135 -26.27 30.92 -24.47
C VAL A 135 -27.06 30.58 -23.21
N LEU A 136 -26.47 29.85 -22.31
CA LEU A 136 -27.17 29.32 -21.12
C LEU A 136 -26.62 29.87 -19.82
N SER A 137 -27.53 30.17 -18.90
CA SER A 137 -27.20 30.35 -17.49
C SER A 137 -26.85 29.01 -16.83
N ASP A 138 -26.22 29.05 -15.66
CA ASP A 138 -25.93 27.80 -14.89
C ASP A 138 -27.20 27.09 -14.38
N ARG A 139 -28.40 27.74 -14.50
CA ARG A 139 -29.70 27.13 -14.22
C ARG A 139 -30.38 26.54 -15.45
N GLY A 140 -29.76 26.62 -16.62
CA GLY A 140 -30.31 26.10 -17.87
C GLY A 140 -31.28 27.05 -18.57
N GLU A 141 -31.32 28.32 -18.19
CA GLU A 141 -32.16 29.33 -18.87
C GLU A 141 -31.39 29.91 -20.06
N VAL A 142 -32.07 30.05 -21.19
CA VAL A 142 -31.48 30.71 -22.36
C VAL A 142 -31.35 32.21 -22.09
N LEU A 143 -30.15 32.74 -22.17
CA LEU A 143 -29.83 34.13 -21.87
C LEU A 143 -30.24 35.07 -23.02
N ASP A 144 -30.54 36.33 -22.68
CA ASP A 144 -30.82 37.36 -23.68
C ASP A 144 -29.59 37.63 -24.61
N SER A 145 -28.38 37.37 -24.09
CA SER A 145 -27.13 37.47 -24.85
C SER A 145 -26.95 36.39 -25.93
N ALA A 146 -27.81 35.36 -25.91
CA ALA A 146 -27.72 34.24 -26.87
C ALA A 146 -27.95 34.70 -28.31
N SER A 147 -28.88 35.65 -28.50
CA SER A 147 -29.16 36.22 -29.85
C SER A 147 -29.77 37.62 -29.69
N PRO A 148 -29.36 38.59 -30.56
CA PRO A 148 -29.99 39.90 -30.60
C PRO A 148 -31.50 39.87 -30.87
N LYS A 149 -31.94 38.88 -31.67
CA LYS A 149 -33.34 38.61 -31.98
C LYS A 149 -34.12 38.17 -30.78
N LEU A 150 -33.56 37.24 -29.96
CA LEU A 150 -34.16 36.78 -28.71
C LEU A 150 -34.35 37.96 -27.73
N ALA A 151 -33.31 38.77 -27.55
CA ALA A 151 -33.38 39.95 -26.70
C ALA A 151 -34.43 40.96 -27.16
N ALA A 152 -34.63 41.16 -28.49
CA ALA A 152 -35.68 42.00 -29.04
C ALA A 152 -37.07 41.40 -28.77
N LEU A 153 -37.28 40.10 -29.07
CA LEU A 153 -38.55 39.44 -28.87
C LEU A 153 -38.98 39.44 -27.35
N ARG A 154 -38.07 39.22 -26.45
CA ARG A 154 -38.38 39.25 -24.99
C ARG A 154 -38.74 40.67 -24.50
N ARG A 155 -38.13 41.72 -25.09
CA ARG A 155 -38.53 43.07 -24.82
C ARG A 155 -39.94 43.36 -25.39
N GLU A 156 -40.27 42.86 -26.56
CA GLU A 156 -41.59 42.96 -27.15
C GLU A 156 -42.65 42.22 -26.33
N VAL A 157 -42.33 40.99 -25.87
CA VAL A 157 -43.21 40.21 -24.95
C VAL A 157 -43.50 41.03 -23.67
N LYS A 158 -42.46 41.61 -23.05
CA LYS A 158 -42.63 42.46 -21.86
C LYS A 158 -43.54 43.65 -22.16
N ALA A 159 -43.31 44.34 -23.29
CA ALA A 159 -44.15 45.51 -23.67
C ALA A 159 -45.60 45.10 -24.01
N ALA A 160 -45.81 43.96 -24.64
CA ALA A 160 -47.14 43.43 -24.90
C ALA A 160 -47.87 43.01 -23.61
N HIS A 161 -47.18 42.37 -22.72
CA HIS A 161 -47.66 41.99 -21.40
C HIS A 161 -48.10 43.24 -20.59
N ASP A 162 -47.23 44.25 -20.54
CA ASP A 162 -47.53 45.50 -19.79
C ASP A 162 -48.74 46.23 -20.36
N ARG A 163 -48.90 46.24 -21.68
CA ARG A 163 -50.12 46.80 -22.35
C ARG A 163 -51.35 46.00 -21.99
N LEU A 164 -51.29 44.69 -22.01
CA LEU A 164 -52.34 43.77 -21.67
C LEU A 164 -52.81 43.97 -20.20
N MET A 165 -51.80 44.00 -19.28
CA MET A 165 -52.06 44.17 -17.86
C MET A 165 -52.69 45.53 -17.60
N SER A 166 -52.17 46.59 -18.22
CA SER A 166 -52.74 47.90 -18.11
C SER A 166 -54.21 48.01 -18.62
N ARG A 167 -54.53 47.24 -19.64
CA ARG A 167 -55.89 47.18 -20.15
C ARG A 167 -56.82 46.37 -19.24
N LEU A 168 -56.39 45.25 -18.71
CA LEU A 168 -57.13 44.44 -17.75
C LEU A 168 -57.35 45.20 -16.43
N GLN A 169 -56.34 45.91 -15.96
CA GLN A 169 -56.43 46.72 -14.75
C GLN A 169 -57.52 47.82 -14.84
N ARG A 170 -57.67 48.47 -16.03
CA ARG A 170 -58.77 49.37 -16.27
C ARG A 170 -60.12 48.63 -16.15
N TYR A 171 -60.28 47.43 -16.68
CA TYR A 171 -61.53 46.68 -16.50
C TYR A 171 -61.79 46.30 -15.04
N LEU A 172 -60.75 45.97 -14.25
CA LEU A 172 -60.93 45.77 -12.81
C LEU A 172 -61.46 47.02 -12.09
N THR A 173 -61.05 48.24 -12.53
CA THR A 173 -61.51 49.47 -11.94
C THR A 173 -62.92 49.86 -12.41
N GLU A 174 -63.20 49.73 -13.72
CA GLU A 174 -64.46 50.15 -14.34
C GLU A 174 -65.65 49.18 -14.03
N ALA A 175 -65.33 47.88 -13.91
CA ALA A 175 -66.35 46.83 -13.71
C ALA A 175 -66.23 46.14 -12.32
N GLY A 176 -65.56 46.69 -11.36
CA GLY A 176 -65.22 46.09 -10.06
C GLY A 176 -66.42 45.53 -9.30
N ASN A 177 -67.60 46.17 -9.40
CA ASN A 177 -68.87 45.76 -8.77
C ASN A 177 -69.53 44.51 -9.43
N LYS A 178 -69.10 44.16 -10.65
CA LYS A 178 -69.58 42.97 -11.40
C LYS A 178 -68.59 41.79 -11.24
N LEU A 179 -67.39 41.98 -10.77
CA LEU A 179 -66.39 40.94 -10.59
C LEU A 179 -66.61 40.21 -9.25
N GLN A 180 -66.28 38.94 -9.22
CA GLN A 180 -66.21 38.12 -8.02
C GLN A 180 -65.11 38.62 -7.10
N GLU A 181 -63.96 38.89 -7.66
CA GLU A 181 -62.74 39.44 -7.02
C GLU A 181 -62.05 40.32 -8.04
N PRO A 182 -61.45 41.47 -7.62
CA PRO A 182 -60.78 42.41 -8.53
C PRO A 182 -59.33 41.91 -8.81
N ILE A 183 -59.20 40.69 -9.39
CA ILE A 183 -57.92 40.05 -9.71
C ILE A 183 -57.85 39.69 -11.19
N ILE A 184 -56.61 39.64 -11.71
CA ILE A 184 -56.29 39.08 -13.03
C ILE A 184 -55.80 37.67 -12.78
N THR A 185 -56.41 36.69 -13.47
CA THR A 185 -55.98 35.30 -13.40
C THR A 185 -55.61 34.80 -14.79
N GLN A 186 -54.99 33.62 -14.87
CA GLN A 186 -54.69 33.00 -16.13
C GLN A 186 -55.47 31.68 -16.28
N ARG A 187 -56.12 31.47 -17.43
CA ARG A 187 -56.79 30.24 -17.83
C ARG A 187 -56.36 29.87 -19.25
N ASP A 188 -55.93 28.65 -19.45
CA ASP A 188 -55.43 28.13 -20.72
C ASP A 188 -54.41 29.02 -21.40
N GLY A 189 -53.53 29.61 -20.61
CA GLY A 189 -52.47 30.53 -21.08
C GLY A 189 -52.99 31.91 -21.51
N ARG A 190 -54.23 32.30 -21.13
CA ARG A 190 -54.81 33.61 -21.40
C ARG A 190 -55.12 34.33 -20.09
N TYR A 191 -54.90 35.64 -20.07
CA TYR A 191 -55.22 36.47 -18.93
C TYR A 191 -56.70 36.84 -18.98
N VAL A 192 -57.40 36.52 -17.92
CA VAL A 192 -58.85 36.64 -17.76
C VAL A 192 -59.21 37.32 -16.43
N ILE A 193 -60.44 37.81 -16.30
CA ILE A 193 -60.98 38.36 -15.08
C ILE A 193 -62.21 37.56 -14.61
N PRO A 194 -62.44 37.35 -13.28
CA PRO A 194 -63.52 36.57 -12.74
C PRO A 194 -64.80 37.41 -12.65
N LEU A 195 -65.77 37.14 -13.51
CA LEU A 195 -67.07 37.78 -13.53
C LEU A 195 -68.06 36.96 -12.70
N ARG A 196 -68.93 37.57 -11.91
CA ARG A 196 -70.08 36.91 -11.28
C ARG A 196 -71.05 36.44 -12.33
N ALA A 197 -71.53 35.24 -12.22
CA ALA A 197 -72.42 34.62 -13.22
C ALA A 197 -73.69 35.43 -13.46
N GLU A 198 -74.20 36.13 -12.48
CA GLU A 198 -75.40 37.05 -12.55
C GLU A 198 -75.24 38.19 -13.55
N PHE A 199 -73.97 38.61 -13.83
CA PHE A 199 -73.65 39.69 -14.76
C PHE A 199 -73.26 39.15 -16.18
N LYS A 200 -73.59 37.88 -16.46
CA LYS A 200 -73.35 37.28 -17.78
C LYS A 200 -74.01 38.13 -18.91
N GLY A 201 -73.23 38.48 -19.93
CA GLY A 201 -73.68 39.27 -21.09
C GLY A 201 -73.61 40.76 -20.90
N GLN A 202 -73.32 41.26 -19.69
CA GLN A 202 -73.22 42.71 -19.46
C GLN A 202 -71.84 43.26 -19.88
N ILE A 203 -70.85 42.39 -19.96
CA ILE A 203 -69.53 42.72 -20.52
C ILE A 203 -69.43 41.86 -21.78
N LYS A 204 -69.10 42.52 -22.93
CA LYS A 204 -68.81 41.80 -24.19
C LYS A 204 -67.46 41.09 -24.02
N ALA A 205 -67.47 39.74 -23.82
CA ALA A 205 -66.33 38.96 -23.48
C ALA A 205 -66.49 37.52 -24.01
N VAL A 206 -65.36 36.84 -24.14
CA VAL A 206 -65.27 35.40 -24.35
C VAL A 206 -65.15 34.72 -22.97
N ILE A 207 -65.96 33.66 -22.73
CA ILE A 207 -65.89 32.87 -21.50
C ILE A 207 -64.90 31.71 -21.75
N HIS A 208 -63.88 31.62 -20.99
CA HIS A 208 -62.84 30.54 -21.09
C HIS A 208 -63.06 29.42 -20.09
N ASP A 209 -63.57 29.76 -18.92
CA ASP A 209 -63.74 28.76 -17.85
C ASP A 209 -64.88 29.19 -16.91
N GLN A 210 -65.34 28.25 -16.09
CA GLN A 210 -66.34 28.45 -15.07
C GLN A 210 -65.93 27.80 -13.75
N SER A 211 -66.17 28.42 -12.63
CA SER A 211 -65.94 27.79 -11.33
C SER A 211 -66.82 26.57 -11.12
N SER A 212 -66.36 25.59 -10.34
CA SER A 212 -67.07 24.36 -10.03
C SER A 212 -68.49 24.56 -9.44
N SER A 213 -68.69 25.69 -8.76
CA SER A 213 -70.00 26.13 -8.26
C SER A 213 -70.86 26.83 -9.30
N GLY A 214 -70.34 27.14 -10.46
CA GLY A 214 -71.05 27.86 -11.50
C GLY A 214 -71.20 29.38 -11.19
N ALA A 215 -70.80 29.88 -10.02
CA ALA A 215 -71.02 31.28 -9.58
C ALA A 215 -70.06 32.30 -10.21
N THR A 216 -68.92 31.83 -10.76
CA THR A 216 -67.86 32.70 -11.37
C THR A 216 -67.59 32.26 -12.79
N LEU A 217 -67.60 33.18 -13.71
CA LEU A 217 -67.21 33.02 -15.11
C LEU A 217 -65.85 33.69 -15.33
N PHE A 218 -64.86 32.96 -15.85
CA PHE A 218 -63.55 33.52 -16.20
C PHE A 218 -63.68 34.06 -17.61
N ILE A 219 -63.74 35.41 -17.73
CA ILE A 219 -64.00 36.07 -18.98
C ILE A 219 -62.80 36.83 -19.53
N GLU A 220 -62.69 36.86 -20.84
CA GLU A 220 -61.74 37.67 -21.59
C GLU A 220 -62.55 38.77 -22.33
N PRO A 221 -62.45 40.05 -21.90
CA PRO A 221 -63.15 41.15 -22.63
C PRO A 221 -62.71 41.26 -24.07
N LEU A 222 -63.66 41.48 -25.01
CA LEU A 222 -63.30 41.53 -26.42
C LEU A 222 -62.09 42.41 -26.81
N PRO A 223 -61.92 43.65 -26.25
CA PRO A 223 -60.71 44.42 -26.52
C PRO A 223 -59.43 43.90 -25.93
N VAL A 224 -59.50 42.83 -25.14
CA VAL A 224 -58.31 42.15 -24.55
C VAL A 224 -57.91 40.92 -25.39
N VAL A 225 -58.84 40.37 -26.16
CA VAL A 225 -58.60 39.18 -27.00
C VAL A 225 -57.40 39.37 -27.96
N GLU A 226 -57.35 40.50 -28.66
CA GLU A 226 -56.26 40.84 -29.58
C GLU A 226 -54.93 41.01 -28.85
N LEU A 227 -54.91 41.57 -27.64
CA LEU A 227 -53.72 41.72 -26.81
C LEU A 227 -53.21 40.41 -26.31
N ASN A 228 -54.10 39.51 -25.82
CA ASN A 228 -53.74 38.16 -25.47
C ASN A 228 -53.22 37.35 -26.68
N ASN A 229 -53.85 37.50 -27.87
CA ASN A 229 -53.33 36.81 -29.08
C ASN A 229 -51.97 37.34 -29.47
N ALA A 230 -51.74 38.66 -29.46
CA ALA A 230 -50.46 39.26 -29.78
C ALA A 230 -49.35 38.82 -28.77
N LEU A 231 -49.70 38.76 -27.48
CA LEU A 231 -48.78 38.27 -26.48
C LEU A 231 -48.38 36.77 -26.71
N ARG A 232 -49.39 35.95 -26.99
CA ARG A 232 -49.21 34.52 -27.25
C ARG A 232 -48.36 34.29 -28.51
N GLU A 233 -48.59 35.07 -29.58
CA GLU A 233 -47.78 34.99 -30.79
C GLU A 233 -46.30 35.35 -30.50
N LEU A 234 -46.05 36.40 -29.71
CA LEU A 234 -44.68 36.74 -29.30
C LEU A 234 -44.01 35.67 -28.41
N GLU A 235 -44.76 35.11 -27.47
CA GLU A 235 -44.25 33.98 -26.63
C GLU A 235 -43.87 32.76 -27.50
N LEU A 236 -44.67 32.43 -28.53
CA LEU A 236 -44.32 31.36 -29.47
C LEU A 236 -43.06 31.71 -30.26
N LYS A 237 -42.93 32.93 -30.74
CA LYS A 237 -41.71 33.40 -31.44
C LYS A 237 -40.48 33.33 -30.55
N VAL A 238 -40.61 33.64 -29.27
CA VAL A 238 -39.51 33.44 -28.29
C VAL A 238 -39.13 31.98 -28.18
N ARG A 239 -40.09 31.07 -27.99
CA ARG A 239 -39.84 29.62 -27.93
C ARG A 239 -39.18 29.08 -29.22
N ASP A 240 -39.65 29.49 -30.34
CA ASP A 240 -39.10 29.07 -31.64
C ASP A 240 -37.66 29.59 -31.82
N GLU A 241 -37.34 30.81 -31.36
CA GLU A 241 -35.99 31.33 -31.38
C GLU A 241 -35.06 30.62 -30.40
N GLU A 242 -35.54 30.33 -29.18
CA GLU A 242 -34.80 29.53 -28.20
C GLU A 242 -34.50 28.14 -28.76
N ARG A 243 -35.50 27.47 -29.35
CA ARG A 243 -35.32 26.18 -30.01
C ARG A 243 -34.30 26.23 -31.15
N ARG A 244 -34.31 27.27 -31.96
CA ARG A 244 -33.35 27.49 -33.02
C ARG A 244 -31.93 27.63 -32.47
N ILE A 245 -31.77 28.41 -31.41
CA ILE A 245 -30.45 28.61 -30.76
C ILE A 245 -29.93 27.28 -30.19
N LEU A 246 -30.78 26.52 -29.51
CA LEU A 246 -30.40 25.21 -28.98
C LEU A 246 -30.07 24.20 -30.10
N ALA A 247 -30.80 24.27 -31.21
CA ALA A 247 -30.51 23.41 -32.36
C ALA A 247 -29.16 23.77 -33.03
N GLU A 248 -28.80 25.05 -33.15
CA GLU A 248 -27.49 25.48 -33.64
C GLU A 248 -26.34 24.99 -32.73
N LEU A 249 -26.50 25.11 -31.40
CA LEU A 249 -25.50 24.55 -30.47
C LEU A 249 -25.41 23.03 -30.58
N SER A 250 -26.57 22.36 -30.68
CA SER A 250 -26.59 20.92 -30.83
C SER A 250 -25.88 20.46 -32.10
N ALA A 251 -26.05 21.20 -33.22
CA ALA A 251 -25.36 20.89 -34.47
C ALA A 251 -23.83 21.03 -34.30
N GLN A 252 -23.34 22.10 -33.68
CA GLN A 252 -21.92 22.25 -33.38
C GLN A 252 -21.35 21.11 -32.56
N ILE A 253 -22.08 20.63 -31.54
CA ILE A 253 -21.68 19.47 -30.75
C ILE A 253 -21.67 18.19 -31.59
N GLY A 254 -22.65 18.06 -32.50
CA GLY A 254 -22.77 16.90 -33.39
C GLY A 254 -21.59 16.76 -34.35
N GLU A 255 -20.99 17.88 -34.78
CA GLU A 255 -19.80 17.89 -35.63
C GLU A 255 -18.57 17.23 -34.95
N HIS A 256 -18.47 17.32 -33.65
CA HIS A 256 -17.39 16.76 -32.86
C HIS A 256 -17.76 15.44 -32.10
N ALA A 257 -18.86 14.82 -32.47
CA ALA A 257 -19.44 13.69 -31.74
C ALA A 257 -18.49 12.51 -31.54
N VAL A 258 -17.69 12.16 -32.54
CA VAL A 258 -16.73 11.05 -32.45
C VAL A 258 -15.65 11.34 -31.43
N GLU A 259 -15.10 12.57 -31.47
CA GLU A 259 -14.06 12.99 -30.52
C GLU A 259 -14.57 13.04 -29.08
N PHE A 260 -15.77 13.58 -28.87
CA PHE A 260 -16.36 13.67 -27.53
C PHE A 260 -16.68 12.29 -26.96
N LYS A 261 -17.16 11.36 -27.76
CA LYS A 261 -17.40 9.98 -27.32
C LYS A 261 -16.10 9.29 -26.92
N TYR A 262 -15.08 9.38 -27.74
CA TYR A 262 -13.74 8.85 -27.42
C TYR A 262 -13.17 9.52 -26.17
N GLY A 263 -13.41 10.81 -25.99
CA GLY A 263 -13.03 11.54 -24.77
C GLY A 263 -13.71 11.02 -23.53
N VAL A 264 -15.02 10.69 -23.61
CA VAL A 264 -15.76 10.07 -22.51
C VAL A 264 -15.20 8.69 -22.14
N GLU A 265 -14.80 7.90 -23.13
CA GLU A 265 -14.16 6.60 -22.92
C GLU A 265 -12.82 6.74 -22.19
N ASN A 266 -11.97 7.69 -22.59
CA ASN A 266 -10.71 7.98 -21.90
C ASN A 266 -10.92 8.53 -20.48
N LEU A 267 -11.93 9.37 -20.29
CA LEU A 267 -12.32 9.86 -18.98
C LEU A 267 -12.78 8.72 -18.07
N ALA A 268 -13.58 7.78 -18.61
CA ALA A 268 -14.00 6.60 -17.90
C ALA A 268 -12.83 5.67 -17.54
N MET A 269 -11.83 5.56 -18.41
CA MET A 269 -10.59 4.82 -18.12
C MET A 269 -9.79 5.49 -17.00
N LEU A 270 -9.64 6.81 -16.99
CA LEU A 270 -8.99 7.53 -15.89
C LEU A 270 -9.70 7.33 -14.56
N ASP A 271 -11.02 7.48 -14.55
CA ASP A 271 -11.82 7.27 -13.34
C ASP A 271 -11.74 5.82 -12.85
N LEU A 272 -11.76 4.83 -13.74
CA LEU A 272 -11.55 3.43 -13.38
C LEU A 272 -10.17 3.21 -12.73
N VAL A 273 -9.12 3.85 -13.23
CA VAL A 273 -7.78 3.75 -12.66
C VAL A 273 -7.74 4.42 -11.28
N PHE A 274 -8.40 5.55 -11.10
CA PHE A 274 -8.56 6.19 -9.79
C PHE A 274 -9.38 5.31 -8.84
N ALA A 275 -10.45 4.69 -9.32
CA ALA A 275 -11.26 3.75 -8.53
C ALA A 275 -10.43 2.55 -8.07
N LYS A 276 -9.58 1.97 -8.93
CA LYS A 276 -8.63 0.91 -8.55
C LYS A 276 -7.67 1.37 -7.45
N ALA A 277 -7.16 2.59 -7.53
CA ALA A 277 -6.27 3.17 -6.54
C ALA A 277 -6.98 3.41 -5.20
N LYS A 278 -8.19 3.99 -5.21
CA LYS A 278 -9.04 4.18 -4.02
C LYS A 278 -9.39 2.82 -3.37
N TYR A 279 -9.76 1.82 -4.18
CA TYR A 279 -10.04 0.46 -3.70
C TYR A 279 -8.81 -0.22 -3.11
N ALA A 280 -7.62 -0.01 -3.71
CA ALA A 280 -6.38 -0.51 -3.15
C ALA A 280 -6.05 0.10 -1.78
N GLU A 281 -6.39 1.37 -1.56
CA GLU A 281 -6.21 2.04 -0.26
C GLU A 281 -7.19 1.49 0.78
N ASP A 282 -8.46 1.34 0.43
CA ASP A 282 -9.49 0.72 1.29
C ASP A 282 -9.08 -0.67 1.77
N LEU A 283 -8.59 -1.51 0.87
CA LEU A 283 -8.08 -2.84 1.18
C LEU A 283 -6.73 -2.84 1.90
N LYS A 284 -6.05 -1.70 2.04
CA LYS A 284 -4.63 -1.62 2.46
C LYS A 284 -3.79 -2.60 1.63
N ALA A 285 -4.00 -2.57 0.33
CA ALA A 285 -3.39 -3.46 -0.64
C ALA A 285 -1.96 -3.02 -1.02
N SER A 286 -1.17 -3.92 -1.54
CA SER A 286 0.13 -3.63 -2.14
C SER A 286 0.20 -4.14 -3.58
N GLU A 287 1.09 -3.55 -4.35
CA GLU A 287 1.37 -4.00 -5.71
C GLU A 287 2.01 -5.40 -5.68
N PRO A 288 1.41 -6.42 -6.34
CA PRO A 288 2.01 -7.73 -6.44
C PRO A 288 3.10 -7.75 -7.52
N VAL A 289 4.17 -8.49 -7.28
CA VAL A 289 5.16 -8.79 -8.31
C VAL A 289 4.67 -9.96 -9.16
N LEU A 290 4.28 -9.69 -10.40
CA LEU A 290 3.94 -10.74 -11.35
C LEU A 290 5.20 -11.30 -11.99
N SER A 291 5.30 -12.63 -12.07
CA SER A 291 6.41 -13.34 -12.71
C SER A 291 5.90 -14.23 -13.84
N GLN A 292 6.59 -14.19 -14.97
CA GLN A 292 6.31 -15.09 -16.10
C GLN A 292 7.43 -16.14 -16.20
N ARG A 293 7.05 -17.38 -16.51
CA ARG A 293 8.00 -18.46 -16.78
C ARG A 293 8.80 -18.12 -18.03
N SER A 294 10.12 -17.93 -17.89
CA SER A 294 10.99 -17.65 -19.03
C SER A 294 10.92 -18.82 -20.01
N LYS A 295 10.64 -18.53 -21.29
CA LYS A 295 10.89 -19.50 -22.36
C LYS A 295 12.42 -19.59 -22.53
N VAL A 296 13.06 -20.58 -21.93
CA VAL A 296 14.43 -20.92 -22.29
C VAL A 296 14.40 -21.37 -23.75
N LYS A 297 14.78 -20.47 -24.67
CA LYS A 297 15.04 -20.82 -26.05
C LYS A 297 16.22 -21.80 -26.06
N GLY A 298 15.95 -23.04 -26.54
CA GLY A 298 16.83 -24.14 -26.67
C GLY A 298 18.33 -23.84 -26.86
N GLN A 299 19.09 -23.88 -25.78
CA GLN A 299 20.47 -24.29 -25.82
C GLN A 299 20.50 -25.75 -25.36
N LYS A 300 21.04 -26.63 -26.21
CA LYS A 300 21.35 -27.99 -25.87
C LYS A 300 22.39 -27.95 -24.74
N SER A 301 21.94 -27.96 -23.50
CA SER A 301 22.81 -28.06 -22.34
C SER A 301 23.04 -29.51 -22.00
N ASN A 302 24.29 -29.83 -21.75
CA ASN A 302 24.75 -31.16 -21.32
C ASN A 302 24.11 -31.54 -19.97
N ALA A 303 23.91 -32.82 -19.74
CA ALA A 303 23.24 -33.41 -18.59
C ALA A 303 23.80 -32.98 -17.18
N ALA A 304 24.94 -32.29 -17.14
CA ALA A 304 25.57 -31.76 -15.93
C ALA A 304 24.99 -30.38 -15.51
N ASP A 305 24.40 -29.59 -16.44
CA ASP A 305 23.84 -28.27 -16.18
C ASP A 305 22.38 -28.28 -15.63
N LEU A 306 21.77 -29.47 -15.58
CA LEU A 306 20.40 -29.64 -15.08
C LEU A 306 20.23 -29.38 -13.56
N ARG A 307 21.34 -29.30 -12.82
CA ARG A 307 21.30 -28.98 -11.36
C ARG A 307 21.26 -27.47 -11.02
N LEU A 308 21.51 -26.58 -11.97
CA LEU A 308 21.54 -25.12 -11.76
C LEU A 308 20.27 -24.38 -12.23
N SER A 309 19.33 -25.08 -12.90
CA SER A 309 18.10 -24.44 -13.43
C SER A 309 16.90 -24.50 -12.48
N THR A 310 17.09 -24.83 -11.20
CA THR A 310 16.01 -24.90 -10.21
C THR A 310 15.53 -23.54 -9.72
N PHE A 311 16.12 -22.44 -10.19
CA PHE A 311 15.78 -21.08 -9.70
C PHE A 311 14.67 -20.36 -10.49
N ASP A 312 14.15 -20.94 -11.57
CA ASP A 312 13.24 -20.23 -12.50
C ASP A 312 11.81 -20.81 -12.56
N VAL A 313 11.40 -21.61 -11.57
CA VAL A 313 9.99 -22.01 -11.45
C VAL A 313 9.26 -20.89 -10.71
N PRO A 314 8.36 -20.16 -11.38
CA PRO A 314 7.57 -19.13 -10.70
C PRO A 314 6.78 -19.78 -9.56
N HIS A 315 6.97 -19.34 -8.35
CA HIS A 315 6.26 -19.84 -7.18
C HIS A 315 5.37 -18.75 -6.58
N ILE A 316 4.27 -19.18 -5.99
CA ILE A 316 3.38 -18.30 -5.23
C ILE A 316 4.09 -17.89 -3.94
N LYS A 317 4.20 -16.59 -3.69
CA LYS A 317 4.63 -16.04 -2.42
C LYS A 317 3.67 -14.93 -2.00
N LEU A 318 2.79 -15.24 -1.09
CA LEU A 318 1.85 -14.28 -0.52
C LEU A 318 2.17 -14.09 0.96
N LEU A 319 2.45 -12.86 1.34
CA LEU A 319 2.79 -12.47 2.71
C LEU A 319 1.62 -11.73 3.32
N LYS A 320 1.12 -12.22 4.45
CA LYS A 320 -0.03 -11.65 5.18
C LYS A 320 -1.22 -11.32 4.26
N ALA A 321 -1.51 -12.26 3.38
CA ALA A 321 -2.61 -12.14 2.44
C ALA A 321 -3.96 -12.23 3.16
N ARG A 322 -4.87 -11.34 2.83
CA ARG A 322 -6.23 -11.27 3.39
C ARG A 322 -7.25 -11.49 2.29
N HIS A 323 -8.36 -12.11 2.64
CA HIS A 323 -9.47 -12.28 1.71
C HIS A 323 -10.15 -10.92 1.46
N PRO A 324 -10.21 -10.42 0.21
CA PRO A 324 -10.64 -9.05 -0.09
C PRO A 324 -12.12 -8.78 0.22
N LEU A 325 -12.94 -9.82 0.34
CA LEU A 325 -14.38 -9.70 0.62
C LEU A 325 -14.74 -9.83 2.10
N LEU A 326 -13.77 -10.20 2.96
CA LEU A 326 -13.96 -10.25 4.42
C LEU A 326 -13.67 -8.89 5.05
N ASP A 327 -14.21 -8.68 6.25
CA ASP A 327 -13.97 -7.47 7.02
C ASP A 327 -12.46 -7.33 7.38
N PRO A 328 -11.79 -6.24 6.97
CA PRO A 328 -10.39 -6.00 7.26
C PRO A 328 -10.01 -6.00 8.75
N ALA A 329 -10.98 -5.75 9.64
CA ALA A 329 -10.75 -5.72 11.10
C ALA A 329 -10.70 -7.12 11.71
N THR A 330 -11.41 -8.09 11.13
CA THR A 330 -11.57 -9.44 11.69
C THR A 330 -10.87 -10.53 10.90
N VAL A 331 -10.54 -10.28 9.63
CA VAL A 331 -9.87 -11.25 8.76
C VAL A 331 -8.48 -11.60 9.27
N VAL A 332 -8.20 -12.88 9.42
CA VAL A 332 -6.87 -13.37 9.78
C VAL A 332 -6.01 -13.47 8.51
N PRO A 333 -4.86 -12.80 8.48
CA PRO A 333 -3.95 -12.88 7.33
C PRO A 333 -3.27 -14.25 7.27
N ILE A 334 -3.09 -14.77 6.04
CA ILE A 334 -2.39 -16.03 5.78
C ILE A 334 -1.08 -15.78 5.03
N ASP A 335 -0.08 -16.60 5.31
CA ASP A 335 1.18 -16.63 4.57
C ASP A 335 1.20 -17.87 3.67
N VAL A 336 1.41 -17.66 2.36
CA VAL A 336 1.55 -18.73 1.38
C VAL A 336 2.92 -18.58 0.72
N ASP A 337 3.94 -19.19 1.31
CA ASP A 337 5.33 -19.17 0.85
C ASP A 337 5.90 -20.59 0.84
N PRO A 338 5.52 -21.44 -0.13
CA PRO A 338 6.01 -22.79 -0.25
C PRO A 338 7.50 -22.80 -0.66
N PRO A 339 8.25 -23.90 -0.37
CA PRO A 339 9.61 -24.04 -0.84
C PRO A 339 9.72 -23.88 -2.37
N PRO A 340 10.86 -23.38 -2.87
CA PRO A 340 11.10 -23.30 -4.32
C PRO A 340 10.93 -24.67 -5.00
N GLY A 341 10.32 -24.68 -6.19
CA GLY A 341 10.03 -25.91 -6.93
C GLY A 341 8.71 -26.58 -6.57
N THR A 342 7.96 -26.08 -5.60
CA THR A 342 6.63 -26.59 -5.26
C THR A 342 5.64 -26.31 -6.41
N ARG A 343 4.93 -27.37 -6.82
CA ARG A 343 3.86 -27.34 -7.84
C ARG A 343 2.49 -27.54 -7.22
N ALA A 344 2.40 -28.32 -6.14
CA ALA A 344 1.15 -28.57 -5.46
C ALA A 344 1.23 -28.30 -3.95
N ILE A 345 0.19 -27.70 -3.41
CA ILE A 345 0.00 -27.48 -1.98
C ILE A 345 -1.26 -28.26 -1.55
N VAL A 346 -1.08 -29.25 -0.65
CA VAL A 346 -2.16 -30.07 -0.10
C VAL A 346 -2.53 -29.54 1.29
N ILE A 347 -3.66 -28.84 1.38
CA ILE A 347 -4.14 -28.22 2.62
C ILE A 347 -5.03 -29.21 3.36
N THR A 348 -4.67 -29.52 4.59
CA THR A 348 -5.37 -30.50 5.42
C THR A 348 -5.86 -29.86 6.73
N GLY A 349 -6.91 -30.42 7.33
CA GLY A 349 -7.50 -29.89 8.56
C GLY A 349 -9.03 -29.95 8.56
N PRO A 350 -9.71 -29.51 9.64
CA PRO A 350 -11.16 -29.49 9.71
C PRO A 350 -11.77 -28.48 8.73
N ASN A 351 -13.00 -28.74 8.26
CA ASN A 351 -13.69 -27.84 7.31
C ASN A 351 -13.94 -26.44 7.89
N THR A 352 -14.27 -26.37 9.18
CA THR A 352 -14.44 -25.13 9.94
C THR A 352 -13.15 -24.30 10.07
N GLY A 353 -11.99 -24.86 9.71
CA GLY A 353 -10.67 -24.21 9.86
C GLY A 353 -10.38 -23.10 8.84
N GLY A 354 -11.19 -22.93 7.80
CA GLY A 354 -10.98 -21.91 6.74
C GLY A 354 -10.21 -22.40 5.52
N LYS A 355 -10.19 -23.71 5.21
CA LYS A 355 -9.55 -24.28 4.01
C LYS A 355 -10.07 -23.62 2.73
N THR A 356 -11.38 -23.64 2.54
CA THR A 356 -12.08 -23.02 1.40
C THR A 356 -11.76 -21.54 1.26
N VAL A 357 -11.75 -20.79 2.38
CA VAL A 357 -11.41 -19.36 2.37
C VAL A 357 -9.96 -19.14 1.95
N SER A 358 -9.03 -19.98 2.41
CA SER A 358 -7.61 -19.89 2.03
C SER A 358 -7.42 -20.16 0.53
N LEU A 359 -8.10 -21.17 -0.01
CA LEU A 359 -8.11 -21.50 -1.44
C LEU A 359 -8.68 -20.33 -2.27
N LYS A 360 -9.86 -19.83 -1.89
CA LYS A 360 -10.50 -18.69 -2.54
C LYS A 360 -9.62 -17.44 -2.48
N THR A 361 -8.93 -17.21 -1.37
CA THR A 361 -8.00 -16.07 -1.22
C THR A 361 -6.92 -16.12 -2.30
N VAL A 362 -6.21 -17.24 -2.45
CA VAL A 362 -5.12 -17.35 -3.45
C VAL A 362 -5.65 -17.16 -4.86
N GLY A 363 -6.74 -17.82 -5.22
CA GLY A 363 -7.36 -17.70 -6.54
C GLY A 363 -7.82 -16.28 -6.84
N LEU A 364 -8.50 -15.66 -5.89
CA LEU A 364 -9.04 -14.31 -6.06
C LEU A 364 -7.93 -13.25 -6.17
N LEU A 365 -6.86 -13.36 -5.38
CA LEU A 365 -5.70 -12.46 -5.48
C LEU A 365 -4.96 -12.61 -6.81
N ALA A 366 -4.88 -13.82 -7.37
CA ALA A 366 -4.33 -14.04 -8.70
C ALA A 366 -5.17 -13.34 -9.78
N LEU A 367 -6.50 -13.48 -9.73
CA LEU A 367 -7.42 -12.79 -10.65
C LEU A 367 -7.35 -11.27 -10.52
N MET A 368 -7.30 -10.75 -9.30
CA MET A 368 -7.14 -9.31 -9.02
C MET A 368 -5.85 -8.77 -9.63
N ALA A 369 -4.71 -9.45 -9.39
CA ALA A 369 -3.42 -9.05 -9.92
C ALA A 369 -3.42 -8.99 -11.46
N GLN A 370 -4.03 -9.97 -12.12
CA GLN A 370 -4.13 -10.01 -13.59
C GLN A 370 -5.16 -9.02 -14.16
N SER A 371 -6.01 -8.44 -13.32
CA SER A 371 -6.92 -7.34 -13.69
C SER A 371 -6.31 -5.96 -13.48
N GLY A 372 -5.07 -5.88 -12.99
CA GLY A 372 -4.40 -4.63 -12.65
C GLY A 372 -4.86 -4.03 -11.32
N LEU A 373 -5.42 -4.86 -10.43
CA LEU A 373 -5.76 -4.49 -9.06
C LEU A 373 -4.60 -4.83 -8.12
N HIS A 374 -4.28 -3.95 -7.19
CA HIS A 374 -3.42 -4.28 -6.06
C HIS A 374 -4.11 -5.29 -5.14
N ILE A 375 -3.32 -6.10 -4.46
CA ILE A 375 -3.83 -7.19 -3.62
C ILE A 375 -3.68 -6.88 -2.14
N PRO A 376 -4.64 -7.25 -1.28
CA PRO A 376 -4.55 -7.09 0.18
C PRO A 376 -3.54 -8.06 0.81
N ALA A 377 -2.27 -7.86 0.49
CA ALA A 377 -1.13 -8.60 0.99
C ALA A 377 0.03 -7.66 1.30
N GLN A 378 1.02 -8.12 2.03
CA GLN A 378 2.23 -7.34 2.32
C GLN A 378 3.07 -7.14 1.07
N SER A 379 3.74 -5.98 0.97
CA SER A 379 4.70 -5.69 -0.10
C SER A 379 5.77 -6.78 -0.22
N GLY A 380 6.16 -7.08 -1.45
CA GLY A 380 7.05 -8.20 -1.76
C GLY A 380 6.34 -9.54 -2.02
N SER A 381 5.00 -9.55 -1.98
CA SER A 381 4.21 -10.69 -2.44
C SER A 381 4.37 -10.89 -3.94
N LYS A 382 4.55 -12.16 -4.35
CA LYS A 382 4.79 -12.56 -5.75
C LYS A 382 3.75 -13.57 -6.20
N LEU A 383 3.29 -13.42 -7.43
CA LEU A 383 2.34 -14.34 -8.05
C LEU A 383 2.84 -14.70 -9.45
N PRO A 384 2.80 -15.99 -9.84
CA PRO A 384 2.93 -16.37 -11.23
C PRO A 384 1.81 -15.76 -12.07
N PHE A 385 2.11 -15.45 -13.31
CA PHE A 385 1.09 -15.09 -14.29
C PHE A 385 0.48 -16.37 -14.88
N PHE A 386 -0.82 -16.55 -14.72
CA PHE A 386 -1.55 -17.73 -15.14
C PHE A 386 -2.30 -17.48 -16.45
N ASN A 387 -2.24 -18.46 -17.39
CA ASN A 387 -3.08 -18.42 -18.58
C ASN A 387 -4.56 -18.63 -18.21
N ASN A 388 -4.80 -19.58 -17.30
CA ASN A 388 -6.12 -19.87 -16.77
C ASN A 388 -6.09 -20.13 -15.28
N VAL A 389 -7.17 -19.75 -14.60
CA VAL A 389 -7.44 -20.08 -13.21
C VAL A 389 -8.70 -20.93 -13.18
N PHE A 390 -8.55 -22.16 -12.72
CA PHE A 390 -9.66 -23.10 -12.57
C PHE A 390 -9.96 -23.35 -11.11
N ALA A 391 -11.24 -23.40 -10.77
CA ALA A 391 -11.68 -23.68 -9.40
C ALA A 391 -12.83 -24.70 -9.42
N ASP A 392 -12.70 -25.70 -8.58
CA ASP A 392 -13.77 -26.59 -8.17
C ASP A 392 -13.94 -26.47 -6.66
N ILE A 393 -14.83 -25.58 -6.26
CA ILE A 393 -15.16 -25.26 -4.87
C ILE A 393 -16.68 -25.26 -4.81
N GLY A 394 -17.25 -26.19 -4.07
CA GLY A 394 -18.70 -26.34 -3.91
C GLY A 394 -19.15 -26.10 -2.47
N ASP A 395 -20.36 -25.55 -2.29
CA ASP A 395 -21.03 -25.51 -0.99
C ASP A 395 -21.84 -26.82 -0.83
N GLU A 396 -21.50 -27.64 0.16
CA GLU A 396 -22.23 -28.87 0.51
C GLU A 396 -23.65 -28.62 1.07
N GLN A 397 -24.10 -27.36 1.19
CA GLN A 397 -25.28 -27.01 2.00
C GLN A 397 -26.58 -26.84 1.22
N SER A 398 -26.64 -27.13 -0.06
CA SER A 398 -27.92 -27.14 -0.77
C SER A 398 -28.58 -28.51 -0.67
N ILE A 399 -29.59 -28.62 0.17
CA ILE A 399 -30.34 -29.86 0.50
C ILE A 399 -31.00 -30.53 -0.74
N GLU A 400 -31.13 -29.81 -1.83
CA GLU A 400 -31.80 -30.31 -3.06
C GLU A 400 -30.86 -31.08 -4.03
N GLN A 401 -29.53 -31.20 -3.72
CA GLN A 401 -28.54 -31.74 -4.66
C GLN A 401 -27.69 -32.93 -4.16
N SER A 402 -28.08 -33.63 -3.10
CA SER A 402 -27.24 -34.64 -2.44
C SER A 402 -26.88 -35.88 -3.27
N LEU A 403 -27.55 -36.18 -4.38
CA LEU A 403 -27.16 -37.24 -5.34
C LEU A 403 -26.33 -36.70 -6.51
N SER A 404 -26.18 -35.37 -6.59
CA SER A 404 -25.46 -34.70 -7.69
C SER A 404 -24.10 -34.18 -7.32
N THR A 405 -23.69 -34.10 -6.03
CA THR A 405 -22.47 -33.46 -5.58
C THR A 405 -21.20 -34.13 -6.16
N PHE A 406 -20.99 -35.42 -5.95
CA PHE A 406 -19.85 -36.14 -6.51
C PHE A 406 -19.81 -36.07 -8.04
N SER A 407 -20.94 -36.38 -8.71
CA SER A 407 -21.02 -36.33 -10.18
C SER A 407 -20.79 -34.91 -10.71
N GLY A 408 -21.28 -33.89 -10.03
CA GLY A 408 -21.07 -32.48 -10.37
C GLY A 408 -19.60 -32.06 -10.27
N HIS A 409 -18.93 -32.41 -9.17
CA HIS A 409 -17.49 -32.17 -8.97
C HIS A 409 -16.66 -32.90 -10.03
N ILE A 410 -16.90 -34.20 -10.23
CA ILE A 410 -16.16 -34.98 -11.23
C ILE A 410 -16.37 -34.44 -12.64
N THR A 411 -17.59 -34.07 -13.01
CA THR A 411 -17.85 -33.46 -14.32
C THR A 411 -17.07 -32.16 -14.51
N ASN A 412 -17.00 -31.30 -13.45
CA ASN A 412 -16.22 -30.07 -13.49
C ASN A 412 -14.72 -30.35 -13.57
N ILE A 413 -14.23 -31.31 -12.78
CA ILE A 413 -12.83 -31.72 -12.80
C ILE A 413 -12.44 -32.27 -14.20
N ILE A 414 -13.27 -33.11 -14.82
CA ILE A 414 -13.05 -33.60 -16.19
C ILE A 414 -12.96 -32.44 -17.18
N ARG A 415 -13.82 -31.43 -17.05
CA ARG A 415 -13.78 -30.21 -17.86
C ARG A 415 -12.46 -29.47 -17.66
N ILE A 416 -12.04 -29.30 -16.42
CA ILE A 416 -10.77 -28.65 -16.05
C ILE A 416 -9.59 -29.40 -16.66
N LEU A 417 -9.50 -30.72 -16.45
CA LEU A 417 -8.41 -31.58 -16.93
C LEU A 417 -8.22 -31.52 -18.46
N LYS A 418 -9.29 -31.26 -19.23
CA LYS A 418 -9.21 -31.07 -20.69
C LYS A 418 -8.61 -29.74 -21.13
N GLN A 419 -8.53 -28.74 -20.24
CA GLN A 419 -8.18 -27.35 -20.59
C GLN A 419 -6.89 -26.87 -19.90
N ILE A 420 -6.38 -27.62 -18.93
CA ILE A 420 -5.19 -27.22 -18.17
C ILE A 420 -3.93 -27.22 -19.03
N ASP A 421 -3.03 -26.32 -18.70
CA ASP A 421 -1.66 -26.24 -19.20
C ASP A 421 -0.66 -26.01 -18.05
N GLN A 422 0.63 -26.00 -18.38
CA GLN A 422 1.69 -25.78 -17.39
C GLN A 422 1.62 -24.40 -16.69
N ARG A 423 0.86 -23.45 -17.22
CA ARG A 423 0.67 -22.10 -16.67
C ARG A 423 -0.74 -21.90 -16.13
N SER A 424 -1.45 -22.96 -15.84
CA SER A 424 -2.74 -22.93 -15.19
C SER A 424 -2.60 -22.98 -13.67
N LEU A 425 -3.50 -22.28 -12.96
CA LEU A 425 -3.74 -22.44 -11.54
C LEU A 425 -4.99 -23.30 -11.35
N VAL A 426 -4.85 -24.41 -10.65
CA VAL A 426 -5.96 -25.35 -10.36
C VAL A 426 -6.23 -25.36 -8.87
N ILE A 427 -7.46 -25.09 -8.48
CA ILE A 427 -7.91 -25.03 -7.09
C ILE A 427 -9.03 -26.04 -6.91
N LEU A 428 -8.81 -27.04 -6.06
CA LEU A 428 -9.78 -28.11 -5.80
C LEU A 428 -10.08 -28.17 -4.30
N ASP A 429 -11.34 -28.03 -3.94
CA ASP A 429 -11.80 -28.20 -2.55
C ASP A 429 -12.49 -29.57 -2.40
N GLU A 430 -12.20 -30.24 -1.30
CA GLU A 430 -12.74 -31.55 -0.93
C GLU A 430 -12.66 -32.62 -2.04
N LEU A 431 -11.51 -32.66 -2.73
CA LEU A 431 -11.26 -33.59 -3.83
C LEU A 431 -11.51 -35.04 -3.41
N GLY A 432 -12.46 -35.70 -4.10
CA GLY A 432 -12.85 -37.09 -3.88
C GLY A 432 -13.97 -37.28 -2.83
N ALA A 433 -14.51 -36.22 -2.24
CA ALA A 433 -15.64 -36.31 -1.32
C ALA A 433 -16.95 -36.77 -2.00
N GLY A 434 -17.85 -37.35 -1.23
CA GLY A 434 -19.18 -37.77 -1.71
C GLY A 434 -19.24 -39.17 -2.33
N THR A 435 -18.21 -40.01 -2.20
CA THR A 435 -18.15 -41.41 -2.58
C THR A 435 -17.53 -42.27 -1.48
N ASP A 436 -17.33 -43.58 -1.74
CA ASP A 436 -16.58 -44.44 -0.84
C ASP A 436 -15.20 -43.84 -0.50
N PRO A 437 -14.79 -43.77 0.78
CA PRO A 437 -13.56 -43.09 1.18
C PRO A 437 -12.29 -43.64 0.53
N GLN A 438 -12.23 -44.97 0.30
CA GLN A 438 -11.03 -45.59 -0.33
C GLN A 438 -10.98 -45.26 -1.82
N GLU A 439 -12.11 -45.34 -2.53
CA GLU A 439 -12.20 -44.97 -3.94
C GLU A 439 -11.93 -43.47 -4.13
N GLY A 440 -12.54 -42.64 -3.27
CA GLY A 440 -12.34 -41.18 -3.28
C GLY A 440 -10.90 -40.78 -3.08
N ALA A 441 -10.20 -41.39 -2.13
CA ALA A 441 -8.79 -41.16 -1.86
C ALA A 441 -7.88 -41.62 -3.03
N ALA A 442 -8.18 -42.80 -3.61
CA ALA A 442 -7.43 -43.33 -4.76
C ALA A 442 -7.58 -42.43 -5.99
N LEU A 443 -8.83 -41.93 -6.25
CA LEU A 443 -9.14 -41.04 -7.36
C LEU A 443 -8.46 -39.67 -7.16
N ALA A 444 -8.53 -39.12 -5.96
CA ALA A 444 -7.92 -37.84 -5.62
C ALA A 444 -6.41 -37.88 -5.81
N ARG A 445 -5.76 -38.99 -5.40
CA ARG A 445 -4.33 -39.22 -5.62
C ARG A 445 -3.97 -39.29 -7.10
N ALA A 446 -4.76 -40.03 -7.91
CA ALA A 446 -4.53 -40.15 -9.34
C ALA A 446 -4.71 -38.78 -10.06
N ILE A 447 -5.71 -38.00 -9.71
CA ILE A 447 -5.91 -36.65 -10.24
C ILE A 447 -4.72 -35.74 -9.87
N LEU A 448 -4.26 -35.75 -8.62
CA LEU A 448 -3.13 -34.96 -8.19
C LEU A 448 -1.86 -35.36 -8.95
N GLN A 449 -1.62 -36.65 -9.15
CA GLN A 449 -0.48 -37.14 -9.91
C GLN A 449 -0.53 -36.65 -11.37
N HIS A 450 -1.67 -36.70 -12.00
CA HIS A 450 -1.85 -36.17 -13.36
C HIS A 450 -1.59 -34.67 -13.44
N LEU A 451 -2.07 -33.88 -12.46
CA LEU A 451 -1.83 -32.44 -12.41
C LEU A 451 -0.31 -32.12 -12.25
N LEU A 452 0.41 -32.94 -11.49
CA LEU A 452 1.88 -32.82 -11.35
C LEU A 452 2.60 -33.15 -12.64
N GLU A 453 2.15 -34.17 -13.40
CA GLU A 453 2.68 -34.53 -14.71
C GLU A 453 2.49 -33.41 -15.74
N VAL A 454 1.33 -32.77 -15.76
CA VAL A 454 1.05 -31.57 -16.57
C VAL A 454 1.97 -30.42 -16.13
N GLY A 455 2.29 -30.33 -14.83
CA GLY A 455 3.18 -29.32 -14.27
C GLY A 455 2.51 -28.00 -13.99
N CYS A 456 1.19 -27.98 -13.83
CA CYS A 456 0.43 -26.79 -13.42
C CYS A 456 0.59 -26.50 -11.91
N THR A 457 0.26 -25.29 -11.51
CA THR A 457 0.22 -24.91 -10.10
C THR A 457 -1.11 -25.36 -9.48
N THR A 458 -1.06 -26.14 -8.41
CA THR A 458 -2.25 -26.76 -7.84
C THR A 458 -2.38 -26.50 -6.34
N LEU A 459 -3.58 -26.14 -5.90
CA LEU A 459 -3.95 -26.06 -4.49
C LEU A 459 -5.12 -27.02 -4.24
N ILE A 460 -4.96 -27.92 -3.30
CA ILE A 460 -6.00 -28.92 -2.98
C ILE A 460 -6.30 -28.86 -1.49
N ALA A 461 -7.57 -28.78 -1.14
CA ALA A 461 -8.01 -29.04 0.23
C ALA A 461 -8.59 -30.46 0.31
N THR A 462 -8.23 -31.19 1.35
CA THR A 462 -8.69 -32.56 1.55
C THR A 462 -8.65 -32.95 3.04
N HIS A 463 -9.39 -33.98 3.36
CA HIS A 463 -9.35 -34.63 4.67
C HIS A 463 -8.76 -36.05 4.62
N TYR A 464 -8.40 -36.56 3.43
CA TYR A 464 -7.85 -37.90 3.25
C TYR A 464 -6.41 -38.04 3.77
N PRO A 465 -6.14 -39.02 4.69
CA PRO A 465 -4.81 -39.30 5.19
C PRO A 465 -3.82 -39.73 4.09
N GLU A 466 -4.30 -40.43 3.07
CA GLU A 466 -3.51 -40.96 1.96
C GLU A 466 -2.87 -39.83 1.13
N LEU A 467 -3.59 -38.72 0.94
CA LEU A 467 -3.02 -37.56 0.25
C LEU A 467 -1.97 -36.84 1.10
N LYS A 468 -2.08 -36.86 2.43
CA LYS A 468 -1.04 -36.33 3.33
C LYS A 468 0.27 -37.10 3.18
N THR A 469 0.17 -38.45 3.14
CA THR A 469 1.32 -39.32 2.97
C THR A 469 1.93 -39.17 1.58
N PHE A 470 1.08 -39.10 0.54
CA PHE A 470 1.54 -38.84 -0.83
C PHE A 470 2.28 -37.50 -0.93
N ALA A 471 1.73 -36.46 -0.36
CA ALA A 471 2.35 -35.12 -0.38
C ALA A 471 3.67 -35.04 0.39
N HIS A 472 3.94 -35.98 1.29
CA HIS A 472 5.24 -36.09 1.98
C HIS A 472 6.31 -36.78 1.14
N SER A 473 5.90 -37.69 0.27
CA SER A 473 6.83 -38.55 -0.52
C SER A 473 7.02 -38.06 -1.96
N ALA A 474 6.10 -37.25 -2.48
CA ALA A 474 6.13 -36.84 -3.88
C ALA A 474 6.91 -35.53 -4.05
N ASP A 475 7.80 -35.49 -5.02
CA ASP A 475 8.59 -34.32 -5.37
C ASP A 475 7.67 -33.20 -5.92
N GLY A 476 7.93 -31.97 -5.47
CA GLY A 476 7.14 -30.79 -5.89
C GLY A 476 5.79 -30.66 -5.21
N VAL A 477 5.48 -31.46 -4.20
CA VAL A 477 4.27 -31.36 -3.38
C VAL A 477 4.62 -30.98 -1.96
N VAL A 478 3.85 -30.10 -1.38
CA VAL A 478 4.02 -29.70 0.03
C VAL A 478 2.70 -29.81 0.78
N ASN A 479 2.77 -30.38 1.97
CA ASN A 479 1.65 -30.36 2.91
C ASN A 479 1.47 -28.96 3.50
N ALA A 480 0.24 -28.60 3.76
CA ALA A 480 -0.12 -27.43 4.55
C ALA A 480 -1.26 -27.76 5.51
N SER A 481 -1.36 -27.03 6.59
CA SER A 481 -2.44 -27.20 7.55
C SER A 481 -2.94 -25.87 8.08
N LEU A 482 -4.19 -25.89 8.53
CA LEU A 482 -4.76 -24.76 9.28
C LEU A 482 -4.60 -25.02 10.76
N GLU A 483 -4.07 -24.04 11.46
CA GLU A 483 -3.87 -24.11 12.90
C GLU A 483 -5.22 -24.11 13.61
N PHE A 484 -5.37 -24.99 14.59
CA PHE A 484 -6.54 -25.10 15.45
C PHE A 484 -6.13 -25.01 16.91
N ASP A 485 -6.72 -24.07 17.64
CA ASP A 485 -6.43 -23.91 19.06
C ASP A 485 -7.24 -24.93 19.87
N ILE A 486 -6.54 -25.94 20.36
CA ILE A 486 -7.12 -26.99 21.20
C ILE A 486 -7.62 -26.42 22.55
N LYS A 487 -7.06 -25.28 23.02
CA LYS A 487 -7.48 -24.68 24.29
C LYS A 487 -8.84 -24.01 24.22
N THR A 488 -9.07 -23.27 23.15
CA THR A 488 -10.32 -22.53 22.92
C THR A 488 -11.33 -23.31 22.10
N LEU A 489 -10.95 -24.43 21.48
CA LEU A 489 -11.72 -25.20 20.50
C LEU A 489 -12.16 -24.34 19.30
N ARG A 490 -11.33 -23.36 18.93
CA ARG A 490 -11.61 -22.46 17.81
C ARG A 490 -10.51 -22.54 16.77
N PRO A 491 -10.84 -22.38 15.49
CA PRO A 491 -9.83 -22.23 14.45
C PRO A 491 -9.09 -20.90 14.63
N THR A 492 -7.78 -20.90 14.43
CA THR A 492 -6.98 -19.67 14.40
C THR A 492 -6.94 -19.07 13.01
N TYR A 493 -7.37 -19.80 12.00
CA TYR A 493 -7.36 -19.46 10.56
C TYR A 493 -5.95 -19.22 9.99
N ARG A 494 -4.88 -19.56 10.72
CA ARG A 494 -3.50 -19.44 10.23
C ARG A 494 -3.12 -20.65 9.40
N LEU A 495 -2.56 -20.40 8.22
CA LEU A 495 -2.07 -21.43 7.33
C LEU A 495 -0.59 -21.71 7.64
N GLU A 496 -0.25 -22.97 7.90
CA GLU A 496 1.11 -23.46 8.11
C GLU A 496 1.53 -24.37 6.96
N ILE A 497 2.53 -23.95 6.18
CA ILE A 497 3.07 -24.75 5.06
C ILE A 497 4.20 -25.67 5.55
N GLY A 498 4.23 -26.89 5.04
CA GLY A 498 5.25 -27.92 5.32
C GLY A 498 4.86 -28.91 6.43
N LEU A 499 3.74 -28.69 7.10
CA LEU A 499 3.23 -29.63 8.10
C LEU A 499 1.82 -30.09 7.76
N PRO A 500 1.52 -31.40 7.78
CA PRO A 500 0.16 -31.89 7.61
C PRO A 500 -0.71 -31.57 8.83
N GLY A 501 -2.01 -31.37 8.61
CA GLY A 501 -2.99 -31.16 9.66
C GLY A 501 -3.25 -32.43 10.47
N ARG A 502 -3.48 -32.26 11.78
CA ARG A 502 -3.89 -33.34 12.68
C ARG A 502 -5.41 -33.52 12.68
N SER A 503 -5.81 -34.75 12.92
CA SER A 503 -7.18 -35.06 13.33
C SER A 503 -7.30 -34.80 14.84
N ASN A 504 -7.95 -33.72 15.24
CA ASN A 504 -8.16 -33.42 16.66
C ASN A 504 -9.50 -33.95 17.19
N ALA A 505 -10.18 -34.84 16.45
CA ALA A 505 -11.53 -35.30 16.77
C ALA A 505 -11.66 -35.86 18.17
N LEU A 506 -10.75 -36.73 18.62
CA LEU A 506 -10.80 -37.32 19.94
C LEU A 506 -10.57 -36.29 21.04
N LEU A 507 -9.64 -35.35 20.84
CA LEU A 507 -9.39 -34.29 21.82
C LEU A 507 -10.56 -33.31 21.91
N ILE A 508 -11.18 -33.00 20.76
CA ILE A 508 -12.40 -32.17 20.72
C ILE A 508 -13.56 -32.88 21.40
N ALA A 509 -13.79 -34.16 21.10
CA ALA A 509 -14.82 -34.97 21.73
C ALA A 509 -14.64 -35.07 23.27
N GLN A 510 -13.41 -35.27 23.74
CA GLN A 510 -13.06 -35.28 25.16
C GLN A 510 -13.43 -33.97 25.84
N ARG A 511 -13.11 -32.85 25.22
CA ARG A 511 -13.42 -31.53 25.80
C ARG A 511 -14.91 -31.18 25.74
N LEU A 512 -15.63 -31.69 24.77
CA LEU A 512 -17.09 -31.53 24.67
C LEU A 512 -17.82 -32.42 25.66
N GLY A 513 -17.11 -33.29 26.41
CA GLY A 513 -17.68 -34.07 27.48
C GLY A 513 -17.99 -35.53 27.14
N LEU A 514 -17.44 -36.06 26.03
CA LEU A 514 -17.57 -37.47 25.71
C LEU A 514 -16.90 -38.32 26.82
N PRO A 515 -17.58 -39.34 27.39
CA PRO A 515 -17.03 -40.18 28.46
C PRO A 515 -15.65 -40.78 28.10
N GLN A 516 -14.70 -40.73 29.06
CA GLN A 516 -13.35 -41.23 28.87
C GLN A 516 -13.26 -42.67 28.34
N PRO A 517 -14.11 -43.65 28.82
CA PRO A 517 -14.07 -45.02 28.32
C PRO A 517 -14.35 -45.16 26.82
N ILE A 518 -15.21 -44.30 26.26
CA ILE A 518 -15.53 -44.28 24.82
C ILE A 518 -14.30 -43.75 24.04
N ILE A 519 -13.63 -42.72 24.59
CA ILE A 519 -12.42 -42.16 23.97
C ILE A 519 -11.28 -43.17 24.01
N ASP A 520 -11.13 -43.92 25.09
CA ASP A 520 -10.07 -44.92 25.26
C ASP A 520 -10.31 -46.11 24.32
N SER A 521 -11.55 -46.53 24.17
CA SER A 521 -11.94 -47.54 23.17
C SER A 521 -11.61 -47.04 21.73
N ALA A 522 -11.99 -45.81 21.40
CA ALA A 522 -11.69 -45.25 20.10
C ALA A 522 -10.18 -45.07 19.82
N LYS A 523 -9.39 -44.77 20.85
CA LYS A 523 -7.91 -44.75 20.76
C LYS A 523 -7.30 -46.12 20.53
N ALA A 524 -7.89 -47.18 21.10
CA ALA A 524 -7.42 -48.53 20.92
C ALA A 524 -7.61 -49.06 19.50
N GLU A 525 -8.56 -48.52 18.75
CA GLU A 525 -8.79 -48.83 17.34
C GLU A 525 -7.80 -48.13 16.39
N ILE A 526 -7.08 -47.09 16.86
CA ILE A 526 -6.11 -46.38 16.06
C ILE A 526 -4.77 -47.10 16.02
N HIS A 527 -4.20 -47.30 14.86
CA HIS A 527 -2.92 -48.00 14.70
C HIS A 527 -1.79 -47.31 15.50
N PRO A 528 -0.94 -48.06 16.25
CA PRO A 528 0.11 -47.51 17.12
C PRO A 528 1.12 -46.60 16.39
N ASP A 529 1.37 -46.87 15.14
CA ASP A 529 2.31 -46.08 14.30
C ASP A 529 1.77 -44.70 13.94
N ASP A 530 0.44 -44.57 13.77
CA ASP A 530 -0.21 -43.28 13.53
C ASP A 530 -0.11 -42.39 14.78
N LEU A 531 -0.21 -42.99 15.99
CA LEU A 531 -0.06 -42.27 17.26
C LEU A 531 1.40 -41.81 17.50
N ARG A 532 2.40 -42.58 17.04
CA ARG A 532 3.83 -42.18 17.12
C ARG A 532 4.14 -41.07 16.14
N ALA A 533 3.63 -41.17 14.89
CA ALA A 533 3.78 -40.14 13.89
C ALA A 533 3.17 -38.82 14.34
N ASP A 534 2.01 -38.87 14.96
CA ASP A 534 1.32 -37.71 15.51
C ASP A 534 2.12 -37.00 16.64
N LYS A 535 2.77 -37.74 17.53
CA LYS A 535 3.65 -37.19 18.59
C LYS A 535 4.88 -36.51 17.98
N LEU A 536 5.53 -37.13 17.01
CA LEU A 536 6.70 -36.57 16.34
C LEU A 536 6.33 -35.24 15.62
N LEU A 537 5.18 -35.21 14.97
CA LEU A 537 4.67 -33.99 14.32
C LEU A 537 4.39 -32.87 15.35
N ASP A 538 3.97 -33.21 16.57
CA ASP A 538 3.80 -32.24 17.66
C ASP A 538 5.11 -31.59 18.08
N ASP A 539 6.13 -32.37 18.23
CA ASP A 539 7.43 -31.85 18.67
C ASP A 539 8.08 -31.00 17.57
N ILE A 540 8.00 -31.43 16.31
CA ILE A 540 8.42 -30.60 15.16
C ILE A 540 7.63 -29.29 15.11
N ARG A 541 6.33 -29.33 15.37
CA ARG A 541 5.46 -28.14 15.39
C ARG A 541 5.82 -27.15 16.51
N LYS A 542 6.10 -27.68 17.72
CA LYS A 542 6.55 -26.86 18.85
C LYS A 542 7.86 -26.14 18.55
N GLU A 543 8.83 -26.88 18.01
CA GLU A 543 10.14 -26.30 17.65
C GLU A 543 10.00 -25.25 16.53
N ARG A 544 9.18 -25.52 15.52
CA ARG A 544 8.92 -24.57 14.43
C ARG A 544 8.20 -23.30 14.91
N ASN A 545 7.20 -23.46 15.79
CA ASN A 545 6.51 -22.31 16.37
C ASN A 545 7.45 -21.46 17.23
N ARG A 546 8.41 -22.10 17.89
CA ARG A 546 9.46 -21.43 18.64
C ARG A 546 10.39 -20.65 17.70
N ALA A 547 10.83 -21.27 16.63
CA ALA A 547 11.65 -20.65 15.61
C ALA A 547 10.93 -19.49 14.90
N SER A 548 9.62 -19.64 14.61
CA SER A 548 8.80 -18.58 14.01
C SER A 548 8.65 -17.36 14.92
N ARG A 549 8.41 -17.58 16.22
CA ARG A 549 8.35 -16.50 17.21
C ARG A 549 9.70 -15.77 17.35
N GLU A 550 10.79 -16.51 17.29
CA GLU A 550 12.13 -15.89 17.33
C GLU A 550 12.41 -15.08 16.06
N ARG A 551 11.99 -15.57 14.88
CA ARG A 551 12.07 -14.79 13.63
C ARG A 551 11.24 -13.52 13.70
N GLU A 552 10.01 -13.59 14.20
CA GLU A 552 9.15 -12.40 14.35
C GLU A 552 9.77 -11.36 15.29
N LYS A 553 10.39 -11.81 16.40
CA LYS A 553 11.14 -10.92 17.31
C LYS A 553 12.34 -10.28 16.60
N LEU A 554 13.07 -11.05 15.81
CA LEU A 554 14.20 -10.58 15.00
C LEU A 554 13.78 -9.56 13.96
N GLU A 555 12.68 -9.79 13.24
CA GLU A 555 12.14 -8.84 12.25
C GLU A 555 11.68 -7.53 12.92
N LYS A 556 11.00 -7.63 14.07
CA LYS A 556 10.62 -6.45 14.86
C LYS A 556 11.82 -5.67 15.37
N ALA A 557 12.86 -6.37 15.81
CA ALA A 557 14.12 -5.73 16.24
C ALA A 557 14.84 -5.06 15.07
N ARG A 558 14.86 -5.72 13.91
CA ARG A 558 15.45 -5.20 12.67
C ARG A 558 14.73 -3.95 12.18
N ALA A 559 13.40 -3.98 12.16
CA ALA A 559 12.58 -2.83 11.78
C ALA A 559 12.78 -1.63 12.72
N ARG A 560 12.95 -1.88 14.03
CA ARG A 560 13.29 -0.84 15.00
C ARG A 560 14.66 -0.24 14.75
N LEU A 561 15.63 -1.09 14.47
CA LEU A 561 17.01 -0.67 14.18
C LEU A 561 17.05 0.19 12.90
N GLU A 562 16.36 -0.22 11.84
CA GLU A 562 16.25 0.55 10.60
C GLU A 562 15.55 1.90 10.80
N ALA A 563 14.50 1.94 11.63
CA ALA A 563 13.84 3.19 11.98
C ALA A 563 14.77 4.15 12.74
N GLN A 564 15.55 3.63 13.70
CA GLN A 564 16.53 4.40 14.45
C GLN A 564 17.68 4.88 13.58
N THR A 565 18.13 4.05 12.64
CA THR A 565 19.18 4.44 11.69
C THR A 565 18.73 5.61 10.82
N ARG A 566 17.50 5.54 10.27
CA ARG A 566 16.91 6.65 9.49
C ARG A 566 16.72 7.93 10.31
N GLU A 567 16.36 7.80 11.57
CA GLU A 567 16.25 8.96 12.46
C GLU A 567 17.61 9.60 12.76
N LEU A 568 18.64 8.77 12.98
CA LEU A 568 20.02 9.24 13.16
C LEU A 568 20.57 9.91 11.90
N GLU A 569 20.29 9.33 10.72
CA GLU A 569 20.68 9.94 9.43
C GLU A 569 20.06 11.33 9.25
N LYS A 570 18.77 11.47 9.54
CA LYS A 570 18.10 12.78 9.51
C LYS A 570 18.69 13.78 10.50
N ARG A 571 19.03 13.34 11.70
CA ARG A 571 19.68 14.22 12.70
C ARG A 571 21.07 14.63 12.28
N LEU A 572 21.83 13.73 11.67
CA LEU A 572 23.16 14.04 11.11
C LEU A 572 23.06 15.09 10.01
N GLU A 573 22.11 14.94 9.10
CA GLU A 573 21.85 15.90 8.02
C GLU A 573 21.48 17.29 8.59
N GLN A 574 20.61 17.34 9.59
CA GLN A 574 20.27 18.59 10.29
C GLN A 574 21.49 19.24 10.96
N ILE A 575 22.31 18.45 11.66
CA ILE A 575 23.53 18.97 12.31
C ILE A 575 24.54 19.47 11.27
N GLU A 576 24.66 18.80 10.13
CA GLU A 576 25.53 19.26 9.03
C GLU A 576 25.05 20.58 8.43
N ASP A 577 23.74 20.74 8.26
CA ASP A 577 23.14 21.97 7.76
C ASP A 577 23.27 23.12 8.76
N GLU A 578 23.00 22.88 10.05
CA GLU A 578 23.25 23.86 11.11
C GLU A 578 24.70 24.27 11.18
N ARG A 579 25.63 23.31 11.07
CA ARG A 579 27.04 23.57 11.02
C ARG A 579 27.45 24.43 9.82
N ARG A 580 26.86 24.17 8.64
CA ARG A 580 27.09 24.99 7.43
C ARG A 580 26.61 26.43 7.64
N GLU A 581 25.42 26.57 8.25
CA GLU A 581 24.83 27.88 8.52
C GLU A 581 25.67 28.69 9.53
N VAL A 582 26.14 28.07 10.62
CA VAL A 582 27.01 28.70 11.62
C VAL A 582 28.36 29.10 11.00
N LEU A 583 28.95 28.23 10.16
CA LEU A 583 30.19 28.54 9.46
C LEU A 583 30.03 29.68 8.44
N ALA A 584 28.88 29.74 7.75
CA ALA A 584 28.60 30.82 6.82
C ALA A 584 28.40 32.16 7.55
N LYS A 585 27.70 32.18 8.69
CA LYS A 585 27.56 33.36 9.54
C LYS A 585 28.91 33.84 10.08
N ALA A 586 29.70 32.93 10.62
CA ALA A 586 31.04 33.29 11.15
C ALA A 586 31.98 33.83 10.06
N ARG A 587 31.88 33.30 8.82
CA ARG A 587 32.63 33.85 7.67
C ARG A 587 32.16 35.25 7.29
N ALA A 588 30.86 35.46 7.22
CA ALA A 588 30.27 36.76 6.89
C ALA A 588 30.61 37.82 7.94
N GLU A 589 30.59 37.46 9.24
CA GLU A 589 31.06 38.34 10.33
C GLU A 589 32.54 38.66 10.23
N GLY A 590 33.40 37.64 9.99
CA GLY A 590 34.83 37.81 9.79
C GLY A 590 35.14 38.68 8.57
N GLU A 591 34.46 38.53 7.45
CA GLU A 591 34.62 39.38 6.26
C GLU A 591 34.20 40.83 6.53
N LEU A 592 33.15 41.05 7.32
CA LEU A 592 32.72 42.40 7.74
C LEU A 592 33.74 43.07 8.63
N GLU A 593 34.33 42.35 9.62
CA GLU A 593 35.38 42.87 10.49
C GLU A 593 36.63 43.22 9.69
N VAL A 594 37.04 42.35 8.77
CA VAL A 594 38.18 42.63 7.87
C VAL A 594 37.90 43.86 6.99
N ALA A 595 36.70 44.01 6.47
CA ALA A 595 36.34 45.19 5.69
C ALA A 595 36.36 46.50 6.51
N ILE A 596 35.92 46.46 7.77
CA ILE A 596 35.98 47.58 8.70
C ILE A 596 37.45 47.92 9.02
N LEU A 597 38.27 46.92 9.29
CA LEU A 597 39.73 47.10 9.53
C LEU A 597 40.42 47.68 8.30
N LYS A 598 40.17 47.20 7.09
CA LYS A 598 40.69 47.77 5.84
C LYS A 598 40.30 49.23 5.69
N LYS A 599 39.07 49.61 5.96
CA LYS A 599 38.60 51.00 5.90
C LYS A 599 39.25 51.89 6.94
N ASN A 600 39.49 51.43 8.16
CA ASN A 600 40.21 52.13 9.21
C ASN A 600 41.68 52.32 8.87
N ILE A 601 42.32 51.30 8.25
CA ILE A 601 43.70 51.40 7.78
C ILE A 601 43.87 52.46 6.65
N GLU A 602 42.90 52.49 5.70
CA GLU A 602 42.85 53.49 4.65
C GLU A 602 42.71 54.93 5.21
N ALA A 603 41.82 55.09 6.19
CA ALA A 603 41.59 56.34 6.86
C ALA A 603 42.87 56.82 7.63
N LEU A 604 43.56 55.91 8.29
CA LEU A 604 44.84 56.17 8.96
C LEU A 604 46.00 56.52 7.96
N LYS A 605 46.06 55.77 6.82
CA LYS A 605 46.97 56.11 5.70
C LYS A 605 46.70 57.50 5.15
N ALA A 606 45.41 57.90 5.03
CA ALA A 606 45.06 59.25 4.57
C ALA A 606 45.41 60.35 5.58
N GLN A 607 45.27 60.08 6.87
CA GLN A 607 45.66 61.02 7.94
C GLN A 607 47.20 61.20 8.03
N LEU A 608 47.98 60.09 7.90
CA LEU A 608 49.40 60.07 7.84
C LEU A 608 49.97 60.83 6.61
N LYS A 609 49.35 60.70 5.46
CA LYS A 609 49.67 61.51 4.28
C LYS A 609 49.49 63.02 4.47
N LYS A 610 48.51 63.44 5.29
CA LYS A 610 48.25 64.85 5.63
C LYS A 610 49.23 65.41 6.66
N ALA A 611 49.95 64.59 7.49
CA ALA A 611 50.74 64.96 8.63
C ALA A 611 52.20 65.26 8.34
N ARG A 612 52.67 65.34 7.07
CA ARG A 612 54.01 65.70 6.61
C ARG A 612 55.14 65.06 7.45
N GLN A 613 55.18 63.78 7.65
CA GLN A 613 56.27 63.01 8.30
C GLN A 613 57.26 62.42 7.25
N PRO A 614 58.50 62.10 7.61
CA PRO A 614 59.52 61.70 6.65
C PRO A 614 59.11 60.39 5.90
N LEU A 615 59.48 60.37 4.63
CA LEU A 615 59.06 59.34 3.66
C LEU A 615 59.51 57.91 4.01
N GLU A 616 60.57 57.73 4.80
CA GLU A 616 61.12 56.42 5.15
C GLU A 616 60.32 55.70 6.23
N ALA A 617 59.75 56.43 7.17
CA ALA A 617 58.85 55.81 8.20
C ALA A 617 57.53 55.38 7.63
N LEU A 618 57.07 56.08 6.59
CA LEU A 618 55.80 55.67 5.85
C LEU A 618 56.04 54.40 5.05
N LYS A 619 57.15 54.21 4.38
CA LYS A 619 57.49 52.98 3.64
C LYS A 619 57.62 51.76 4.54
N ALA A 620 58.22 51.92 5.71
CA ALA A 620 58.35 50.82 6.67
C ALA A 620 57.00 50.37 7.24
N ILE A 621 56.01 51.26 7.37
CA ILE A 621 54.66 50.96 7.82
C ILE A 621 53.86 50.37 6.64
N GLU A 622 54.02 50.88 5.43
CA GLU A 622 53.39 50.29 4.23
C GLU A 622 53.83 48.83 4.02
N GLN A 623 55.10 48.51 4.12
CA GLN A 623 55.61 47.14 4.03
C GLN A 623 55.08 46.22 5.13
N LYS A 624 54.91 46.71 6.36
CA LYS A 624 54.28 45.90 7.43
C LYS A 624 52.79 45.68 7.23
N ILE A 625 52.06 46.62 6.64
CA ILE A 625 50.65 46.52 6.32
C ILE A 625 50.47 45.55 5.15
N GLU A 626 51.34 45.65 4.12
CA GLU A 626 51.29 44.73 2.96
C GLU A 626 51.53 43.27 3.38
N VAL A 627 52.44 43.01 4.35
CA VAL A 627 52.64 41.68 4.95
C VAL A 627 51.45 41.21 5.78
N ILE A 628 50.68 42.12 6.38
CA ILE A 628 49.47 41.78 7.12
C ILE A 628 48.29 41.55 6.16
N GLU A 629 48.16 42.33 5.08
CA GLU A 629 47.16 42.13 4.02
C GLU A 629 47.42 40.80 3.30
N GLU A 630 48.66 40.46 2.99
CA GLU A 630 49.02 39.18 2.35
C GLU A 630 48.75 37.97 3.26
N LYS A 631 48.77 38.12 4.59
CA LYS A 631 48.36 37.09 5.55
C LYS A 631 46.83 36.96 5.69
N VAL A 632 46.05 38.02 5.44
CA VAL A 632 44.59 38.03 5.53
C VAL A 632 43.95 37.57 4.21
N GLU A 633 44.64 37.78 3.08
CA GLU A 633 44.12 37.34 1.75
C GLU A 633 44.41 35.88 1.42
N ARG A 634 45.24 35.18 2.18
CA ARG A 634 45.38 33.73 2.01
C ARG A 634 44.19 33.04 2.58
N PRO A 635 43.36 32.34 1.74
CA PRO A 635 42.40 31.41 2.28
C PRO A 635 43.16 30.44 3.19
N VAL A 636 42.60 30.15 4.36
CA VAL A 636 43.11 29.06 5.21
C VAL A 636 42.93 27.77 4.42
N GLU A 637 43.88 27.51 3.53
CA GLU A 637 44.07 26.17 3.01
C GLU A 637 44.28 25.30 4.24
N ARG A 638 43.38 24.35 4.41
CA ARG A 638 43.60 23.25 5.34
C ARG A 638 45.04 22.80 5.14
N GLN A 639 45.86 22.98 6.14
CA GLN A 639 47.02 22.14 6.28
C GLN A 639 46.52 20.70 6.37
N THR A 640 46.25 20.10 5.22
CA THR A 640 46.48 18.69 5.10
C THR A 640 47.94 18.50 5.37
N SER A 641 48.23 18.09 6.60
CA SER A 641 49.54 17.55 6.91
C SER A 641 49.85 16.55 5.79
N LYS A 642 50.85 16.90 4.95
CA LYS A 642 51.48 15.91 4.10
C LYS A 642 52.08 14.87 5.06
N VAL A 643 51.29 13.86 5.36
CA VAL A 643 51.86 12.61 5.80
C VAL A 643 52.46 12.01 4.55
N GLU A 644 53.79 12.11 4.44
CA GLU A 644 54.52 11.35 3.46
C GLU A 644 54.10 9.90 3.56
N SER A 645 53.48 9.40 2.53
CA SER A 645 53.17 8.00 2.34
C SER A 645 54.52 7.24 2.23
N LEU A 646 55.05 6.82 3.33
CA LEU A 646 56.08 5.78 3.36
C LEU A 646 55.36 4.48 2.93
N SER A 647 55.52 4.15 1.67
CA SER A 647 55.10 2.92 1.02
C SER A 647 55.88 1.71 1.61
N GLY A 648 55.36 1.17 2.67
CA GLY A 648 55.73 -0.14 3.18
C GLY A 648 54.49 -0.91 3.56
N ALA A 649 54.38 -2.14 3.09
CA ALA A 649 53.19 -3.00 3.39
C ALA A 649 53.05 -3.18 4.92
N VAL A 650 51.88 -2.89 5.43
CA VAL A 650 51.49 -3.12 6.83
C VAL A 650 51.58 -4.62 7.13
N LYS A 651 52.13 -5.02 8.29
CA LYS A 651 52.32 -6.42 8.67
C LYS A 651 51.34 -6.85 9.76
N LEU A 652 51.06 -8.13 9.78
CA LEU A 652 50.24 -8.76 10.82
C LEU A 652 50.92 -8.53 12.20
N GLY A 653 50.15 -8.08 13.19
CA GLY A 653 50.62 -7.77 14.53
C GLY A 653 51.21 -6.35 14.70
N GLU A 654 51.19 -5.53 13.69
CA GLU A 654 51.70 -4.15 13.74
C GLU A 654 50.67 -3.21 14.37
N ARG A 655 51.13 -2.25 15.17
CA ARG A 655 50.26 -1.20 15.73
C ARG A 655 50.04 -0.10 14.71
N VAL A 656 48.78 0.17 14.45
CA VAL A 656 48.33 1.16 13.49
C VAL A 656 47.26 2.04 14.11
N THR A 657 47.18 3.28 13.67
CA THR A 657 46.06 4.17 13.97
C THR A 657 45.09 4.13 12.80
N VAL A 658 43.82 3.82 13.05
CA VAL A 658 42.77 3.84 12.03
C VAL A 658 42.30 5.29 11.89
N SER A 659 42.62 5.94 10.76
CA SER A 659 42.39 7.38 10.54
C SER A 659 40.89 7.74 10.59
N THR A 660 40.04 6.87 10.14
CA THR A 660 38.58 7.06 10.13
C THR A 660 37.94 7.05 11.52
N LEU A 661 38.59 6.39 12.49
CA LEU A 661 38.09 6.26 13.86
C LEU A 661 38.99 7.01 14.88
N ASN A 662 40.13 7.56 14.42
CA ASN A 662 41.13 8.16 15.24
C ASN A 662 41.53 7.34 16.48
N ALA A 663 41.62 6.00 16.30
CA ALA A 663 41.84 5.04 17.35
C ALA A 663 42.99 4.10 17.01
N ASP A 664 43.83 3.79 18.03
CA ASP A 664 44.97 2.89 17.88
C ASP A 664 44.55 1.44 18.03
N GLY A 665 45.05 0.60 17.14
CA GLY A 665 44.75 -0.84 17.15
C GLY A 665 45.92 -1.68 16.64
N VAL A 666 45.80 -2.99 16.73
CA VAL A 666 46.76 -3.98 16.24
C VAL A 666 46.14 -4.74 15.07
N VAL A 667 46.87 -4.89 13.99
CA VAL A 667 46.44 -5.60 12.80
C VAL A 667 46.39 -7.12 13.09
N THR A 668 45.20 -7.70 13.01
CA THR A 668 44.95 -9.13 13.31
C THR A 668 44.73 -9.99 12.07
N ALA A 669 44.37 -9.38 10.94
CA ALA A 669 44.32 -10.06 9.65
C ALA A 669 44.53 -9.08 8.50
N LEU A 670 45.16 -9.53 7.39
CA LEU A 670 45.42 -8.74 6.19
C LEU A 670 44.69 -9.35 4.99
N GLY A 671 43.90 -8.54 4.29
CA GLY A 671 43.34 -8.85 2.97
C GLY A 671 44.05 -8.12 1.84
N GLU A 672 43.63 -8.30 0.60
CA GLU A 672 44.28 -7.64 -0.56
C GLU A 672 44.09 -6.11 -0.58
N SER A 673 42.99 -5.58 -0.05
CA SER A 673 42.62 -4.15 -0.02
C SER A 673 42.28 -3.63 1.38
N ASP A 674 42.11 -4.50 2.36
CA ASP A 674 41.63 -4.21 3.72
C ASP A 674 42.38 -5.02 4.79
N ALA A 675 42.36 -4.54 6.01
CA ALA A 675 42.95 -5.23 7.16
C ALA A 675 41.95 -5.20 8.34
N GLU A 676 41.93 -6.28 9.12
CA GLU A 676 41.23 -6.29 10.40
C GLU A 676 42.16 -5.73 11.49
N VAL A 677 41.73 -4.67 12.18
CA VAL A 677 42.43 -4.02 13.25
C VAL A 677 41.67 -4.19 14.55
N GLN A 678 42.32 -4.72 15.56
CA GLN A 678 41.78 -4.85 16.89
C GLN A 678 42.04 -3.59 17.70
N ILE A 679 40.97 -2.86 18.02
CA ILE A 679 41.00 -1.64 18.84
C ILE A 679 40.37 -2.01 20.19
N GLY A 680 41.15 -2.28 21.21
CA GLY A 680 40.66 -2.79 22.48
C GLY A 680 39.97 -4.13 22.34
N ASN A 681 38.66 -4.22 22.64
CA ASN A 681 37.88 -5.43 22.49
C ASN A 681 37.06 -5.51 21.16
N LEU A 682 37.18 -4.51 20.29
CA LEU A 682 36.47 -4.43 19.01
C LEU A 682 37.44 -4.79 17.86
N ARG A 683 37.00 -5.63 16.94
CA ARG A 683 37.65 -5.85 15.65
C ARG A 683 36.95 -5.02 14.59
N VAL A 684 37.71 -4.18 13.91
CA VAL A 684 37.24 -3.27 12.88
C VAL A 684 37.96 -3.58 11.59
N ARG A 685 37.20 -3.67 10.50
CA ARG A 685 37.78 -3.81 9.17
C ARG A 685 38.01 -2.43 8.57
N ALA A 686 39.25 -2.08 8.25
CA ALA A 686 39.64 -0.80 7.69
C ALA A 686 40.43 -1.02 6.40
N ARG A 687 40.31 -0.08 5.45
CA ARG A 687 41.07 -0.18 4.21
C ARG A 687 42.56 0.14 4.52
N LEU A 688 43.47 -0.49 3.82
CA LEU A 688 44.91 -0.30 4.00
C LEU A 688 45.34 1.17 3.85
N VAL A 689 44.62 1.97 3.06
CA VAL A 689 44.87 3.42 2.90
C VAL A 689 44.50 4.26 4.13
N ASP A 690 43.63 3.73 5.00
CA ASP A 690 43.15 4.43 6.21
C ASP A 690 43.98 4.08 7.45
N LEU A 691 45.06 3.30 7.31
CA LEU A 691 45.94 2.86 8.40
C LEU A 691 47.24 3.65 8.41
N VAL A 692 47.55 4.30 9.53
CA VAL A 692 48.76 5.05 9.75
C VAL A 692 49.66 4.33 10.76
N ARG A 693 50.89 4.06 10.37
CA ARG A 693 51.89 3.43 11.26
C ARG A 693 52.31 4.34 12.37
N LYS A 694 52.43 3.83 13.58
CA LYS A 694 53.03 4.54 14.70
C LYS A 694 54.49 4.07 14.87
N SER A 695 55.44 4.93 14.66
CA SER A 695 56.86 4.64 14.89
C SER A 695 57.11 4.37 16.37
N SER A 696 57.66 3.21 16.69
CA SER A 696 58.05 2.80 18.03
C SER A 696 59.26 3.58 18.49
N GLY A 697 59.04 4.47 19.44
CA GLY A 697 60.15 4.96 20.30
C GLY A 697 60.44 3.92 21.36
N GLU A 698 61.67 3.48 21.46
CA GLU A 698 62.17 2.47 22.36
C GLU A 698 61.92 2.80 23.84
N SER A 699 61.35 1.82 24.57
CA SER A 699 61.75 1.62 25.98
C SER A 699 61.73 0.12 26.27
N LYS A 700 62.92 -0.35 26.66
CA LYS A 700 63.20 -1.72 27.15
C LYS A 700 62.38 -2.04 28.40
N VAL A 701 61.75 -3.19 28.47
CA VAL A 701 61.71 -4.05 29.68
C VAL A 701 61.57 -5.49 29.24
N GLU A 702 62.41 -6.27 29.75
CA GLU A 702 62.74 -7.67 29.81
C GLU A 702 61.73 -8.77 29.45
N SER A 703 62.30 -9.74 28.76
CA SER A 703 61.80 -11.06 28.43
C SER A 703 61.53 -11.95 29.65
N GLN A 704 60.43 -12.65 29.64
CA GLN A 704 60.33 -13.98 30.28
C GLN A 704 59.47 -14.96 29.44
N LYS A 705 60.22 -15.94 28.96
CA LYS A 705 59.96 -17.36 28.64
C LYS A 705 58.58 -17.82 28.18
N SER A 706 58.57 -18.32 26.95
CA SER A 706 57.69 -19.26 26.33
C SER A 706 57.47 -20.51 27.15
N VAL A 707 56.22 -20.91 27.26
CA VAL A 707 55.82 -22.32 27.55
C VAL A 707 54.79 -22.74 26.51
N ASP A 708 55.13 -23.78 25.77
CA ASP A 708 54.32 -24.55 24.85
C ASP A 708 53.08 -25.09 25.57
N VAL A 709 51.89 -24.85 25.05
CA VAL A 709 50.72 -25.67 25.36
C VAL A 709 49.99 -26.00 24.06
N ARG A 710 49.88 -27.29 23.89
CA ARG A 710 49.21 -28.03 22.84
C ARG A 710 47.78 -27.55 22.56
N SER A 711 47.48 -27.55 21.26
CA SER A 711 46.15 -27.39 20.72
C SER A 711 45.10 -28.37 21.31
N VAL A 712 44.08 -27.82 21.93
CA VAL A 712 42.79 -28.49 22.14
C VAL A 712 41.74 -27.57 21.51
N THR A 713 41.12 -28.08 20.48
CA THR A 713 39.93 -27.47 19.83
C THR A 713 38.78 -27.53 20.81
N PHE A 714 38.30 -26.39 21.26
CA PHE A 714 37.01 -26.24 21.96
C PHE A 714 36.05 -25.42 21.11
N ASP A 715 34.91 -26.04 20.93
CA ASP A 715 33.71 -25.49 20.28
C ASP A 715 33.24 -24.21 21.03
N SER A 716 33.05 -23.12 20.32
CA SER A 716 32.68 -21.80 20.87
C SER A 716 31.17 -21.76 21.21
N THR A 717 30.79 -22.25 22.36
CA THR A 717 29.53 -21.95 22.99
C THR A 717 29.64 -20.65 23.79
N LYS A 718 28.72 -19.76 23.54
CA LYS A 718 28.59 -18.35 23.99
C LYS A 718 28.97 -18.14 25.46
N SER A 719 29.99 -17.32 25.73
CA SER A 719 30.26 -16.76 27.05
C SER A 719 28.99 -16.09 27.62
N PRO A 720 28.60 -16.34 28.87
CA PRO A 720 27.39 -15.78 29.49
C PRO A 720 27.48 -14.26 29.76
N GLY A 721 28.62 -13.62 29.42
CA GLY A 721 28.89 -12.22 29.75
C GLY A 721 29.45 -12.05 31.18
N LEU A 722 30.05 -10.86 31.47
CA LEU A 722 30.65 -10.55 32.76
C LEU A 722 29.65 -10.02 33.81
N GLU A 723 28.41 -9.76 33.45
CA GLU A 723 27.42 -9.13 34.33
C GLU A 723 26.08 -9.90 34.29
N LEU A 724 25.54 -10.19 35.48
CA LEU A 724 24.19 -10.74 35.70
C LEU A 724 23.32 -9.69 36.38
N ASN A 725 22.16 -9.39 35.83
CA ASN A 725 21.23 -8.38 36.32
C ASN A 725 19.98 -9.05 36.93
N LEU A 726 19.86 -9.02 38.29
CA LEU A 726 18.77 -9.59 39.05
C LEU A 726 17.73 -8.56 39.55
N ARG A 727 17.83 -7.30 39.10
CA ARG A 727 16.88 -6.25 39.51
C ARG A 727 15.47 -6.54 39.04
N GLY A 728 14.50 -6.40 39.99
CA GLY A 728 13.09 -6.59 39.66
C GLY A 728 12.62 -8.07 39.65
N LYS A 729 13.49 -9.02 39.96
CA LYS A 729 13.14 -10.44 40.08
C LYS A 729 12.77 -10.84 41.51
N LEU A 730 11.95 -11.89 41.67
CA LEU A 730 11.70 -12.51 42.94
C LEU A 730 12.97 -13.25 43.45
N VAL A 731 13.13 -13.38 44.78
CA VAL A 731 14.34 -13.94 45.36
C VAL A 731 14.63 -15.35 44.84
N ASP A 732 13.60 -16.21 44.79
CA ASP A 732 13.75 -17.60 44.33
C ASP A 732 14.12 -17.70 42.86
N GLU A 733 13.49 -16.91 41.97
CA GLU A 733 13.83 -16.84 40.56
C GLU A 733 15.25 -16.30 40.33
N GLY A 734 15.64 -15.29 41.12
CA GLY A 734 16.97 -14.68 41.06
C GLY A 734 18.07 -15.66 41.47
N LEU A 735 17.82 -16.51 42.47
CA LEU A 735 18.79 -17.51 42.92
C LEU A 735 18.99 -18.63 41.90
N GLU A 736 17.91 -19.13 41.29
CA GLU A 736 18.03 -20.15 40.25
C GLU A 736 18.80 -19.63 39.00
N GLU A 737 18.61 -18.37 38.65
CA GLU A 737 19.31 -17.76 37.54
C GLU A 737 20.77 -17.51 37.88
N LEU A 738 21.07 -17.12 39.12
CA LEU A 738 22.44 -16.92 39.63
C LEU A 738 23.22 -18.24 39.55
N GLU A 739 22.65 -19.35 39.99
CA GLU A 739 23.30 -20.66 40.01
C GLU A 739 23.64 -21.12 38.58
N ARG A 740 22.68 -21.05 37.66
CA ARG A 740 22.90 -21.37 36.24
C ARG A 740 23.93 -20.43 35.56
N TYR A 741 23.99 -19.21 35.99
CA TYR A 741 24.94 -18.23 35.45
C TYR A 741 26.36 -18.51 35.98
N LEU A 742 26.52 -18.79 37.26
CA LEU A 742 27.83 -19.14 37.88
C LEU A 742 28.41 -20.39 37.23
N GLU A 743 27.62 -21.45 37.02
CA GLU A 743 28.02 -22.67 36.33
C GLU A 743 28.53 -22.37 34.90
N LYS A 744 27.79 -21.57 34.13
CA LYS A 744 28.19 -21.19 32.77
C LYS A 744 29.42 -20.28 32.77
N ALA A 745 29.52 -19.35 33.72
CA ALA A 745 30.64 -18.44 33.85
C ALA A 745 31.92 -19.17 34.22
N TYR A 746 31.83 -20.15 35.13
CA TYR A 746 32.93 -21.03 35.48
C TYR A 746 33.36 -21.92 34.30
N SER A 747 32.41 -22.55 33.62
CA SER A 747 32.67 -23.37 32.41
C SER A 747 33.26 -22.55 31.26
N ALA A 748 32.94 -21.26 31.17
CA ALA A 748 33.51 -20.32 30.20
C ALA A 748 34.90 -19.76 30.64
N GLY A 749 35.42 -20.16 31.80
CA GLY A 749 36.74 -19.73 32.29
C GLY A 749 36.83 -18.27 32.72
N LEU A 750 35.69 -17.65 33.11
CA LEU A 750 35.70 -16.27 33.59
C LEU A 750 36.39 -16.15 34.94
N LEU A 751 37.22 -15.13 35.13
CA LEU A 751 37.97 -14.91 36.38
C LEU A 751 37.12 -14.23 37.47
N PHE A 752 36.16 -13.41 37.05
CA PHE A 752 35.24 -12.72 37.95
C PHE A 752 33.93 -12.42 37.19
N VAL A 753 32.87 -12.25 37.98
CA VAL A 753 31.55 -11.88 37.49
C VAL A 753 30.94 -10.78 38.33
N ARG A 754 30.12 -9.95 37.76
CA ARG A 754 29.45 -8.85 38.40
C ARG A 754 27.95 -9.15 38.50
N ILE A 755 27.40 -9.12 39.72
CA ILE A 755 26.01 -9.46 40.00
C ILE A 755 25.30 -8.20 40.48
N VAL A 756 24.31 -7.72 39.72
CA VAL A 756 23.56 -6.51 40.00
C VAL A 756 22.21 -6.86 40.57
N HIS A 757 22.04 -6.70 41.88
CA HIS A 757 20.80 -7.01 42.63
C HIS A 757 20.01 -5.78 43.06
N GLY A 758 20.58 -4.58 42.91
CA GLY A 758 19.94 -3.31 43.24
C GLY A 758 20.00 -2.94 44.71
N LYS A 759 19.67 -1.67 45.04
CA LYS A 759 19.74 -1.11 46.39
C LYS A 759 18.43 -1.27 47.22
N GLY A 760 17.41 -2.02 46.76
CA GLY A 760 16.07 -2.14 47.35
C GLY A 760 16.09 -2.53 48.84
N THR A 761 15.16 -3.37 49.28
CA THR A 761 15.02 -3.79 50.73
C THR A 761 16.20 -4.59 51.26
N GLY A 762 17.23 -4.89 50.49
CA GLY A 762 18.39 -5.69 50.86
C GLY A 762 18.18 -7.21 50.83
N LYS A 763 16.95 -7.70 50.78
CA LYS A 763 16.64 -9.15 50.77
C LYS A 763 17.33 -9.92 49.62
N MET A 764 17.30 -9.39 48.39
CA MET A 764 17.97 -10.00 47.25
C MET A 764 19.48 -9.99 47.42
N ARG A 765 20.07 -8.89 47.91
CA ARG A 765 21.50 -8.79 48.23
C ARG A 765 21.96 -9.85 49.17
N ASP A 766 21.24 -10.02 50.32
CA ASP A 766 21.60 -10.95 51.36
C ASP A 766 21.44 -12.41 50.88
N ALA A 767 20.40 -12.70 50.12
CA ALA A 767 20.18 -14.01 49.47
C ALA A 767 21.31 -14.33 48.45
N VAL A 768 21.68 -13.40 47.59
CA VAL A 768 22.79 -13.54 46.62
C VAL A 768 24.11 -13.80 47.33
N ARG A 769 24.41 -13.04 48.39
CA ARG A 769 25.64 -13.23 49.17
C ARG A 769 25.72 -14.56 49.94
N ASN A 770 24.57 -15.06 50.41
CA ASN A 770 24.51 -16.38 51.01
C ASN A 770 24.73 -17.48 49.97
N ALA A 771 24.05 -17.39 48.81
CA ALA A 771 24.27 -18.32 47.71
C ALA A 771 25.71 -18.33 47.16
N LEU A 772 26.37 -17.18 47.12
CA LEU A 772 27.79 -17.07 46.71
C LEU A 772 28.75 -17.73 47.76
N LYS A 773 28.42 -17.72 49.07
CA LYS A 773 29.19 -18.41 50.08
C LYS A 773 29.11 -19.93 49.95
N GLU A 774 27.97 -20.45 49.54
CA GLU A 774 27.71 -21.88 49.43
C GLU A 774 28.09 -22.44 48.06
N SER A 775 28.32 -21.59 47.10
CA SER A 775 28.63 -21.98 45.71
C SER A 775 30.05 -22.55 45.57
N PRO A 776 30.21 -23.76 45.00
CA PRO A 776 31.54 -24.37 44.79
C PRO A 776 32.36 -23.65 43.70
N TYR A 777 31.74 -22.77 42.94
CA TYR A 777 32.34 -22.06 41.82
C TYR A 777 32.98 -20.70 42.23
N VAL A 778 32.77 -20.23 43.48
CA VAL A 778 33.16 -18.90 43.94
C VAL A 778 34.25 -19.00 45.04
N VAL A 779 35.40 -18.32 44.83
CA VAL A 779 36.48 -18.25 45.81
C VAL A 779 36.26 -17.13 46.83
N SER A 780 35.83 -15.98 46.35
CA SER A 780 35.59 -14.77 47.17
C SER A 780 34.65 -13.82 46.47
N PHE A 781 33.96 -12.98 47.23
CA PHE A 781 33.16 -11.89 46.70
C PHE A 781 33.34 -10.62 47.51
N GLU A 782 33.17 -9.49 46.83
CA GLU A 782 33.38 -8.18 47.44
C GLU A 782 32.31 -7.17 46.94
N GLU A 783 32.10 -6.13 47.73
CA GLU A 783 31.27 -4.99 47.35
C GLU A 783 32.15 -3.95 46.65
N PRO A 784 31.78 -3.52 45.39
CA PRO A 784 32.55 -2.50 44.70
C PRO A 784 32.35 -1.11 45.29
N LYS A 785 33.24 -0.20 45.00
CA LYS A 785 33.17 1.22 45.45
C LYS A 785 31.87 1.87 44.94
N ASP A 786 31.43 2.97 45.59
CA ASP A 786 30.19 3.67 45.22
C ASP A 786 30.12 4.11 43.75
N ASN A 787 31.25 4.44 43.14
CA ASN A 787 31.38 4.83 41.73
C ASN A 787 31.11 3.64 40.77
N GLU A 788 31.18 2.42 41.24
CA GLU A 788 31.00 1.17 40.47
C GLU A 788 29.70 0.41 40.81
N GLY A 789 28.81 1.06 41.56
CA GLY A 789 27.49 0.52 41.91
C GLY A 789 27.24 0.31 43.38
N GLY A 790 28.27 0.31 44.25
CA GLY A 790 28.21 0.23 45.69
C GLY A 790 27.36 -0.93 46.22
N ALA A 791 26.54 -0.67 47.24
CA ALA A 791 25.69 -1.65 47.91
C ALA A 791 24.63 -2.35 47.03
N GLY A 792 24.51 -1.95 45.75
CA GLY A 792 23.55 -2.57 44.77
C GLY A 792 24.19 -3.64 43.89
N VAL A 793 25.49 -3.90 44.03
CA VAL A 793 26.27 -4.82 43.19
C VAL A 793 27.18 -5.69 44.08
N THR A 794 27.41 -6.93 43.68
CA THR A 794 28.39 -7.82 44.27
C THR A 794 29.31 -8.36 43.17
N ILE A 795 30.61 -8.29 43.34
CA ILE A 795 31.60 -8.86 42.44
C ILE A 795 32.08 -10.18 43.05
N ALA A 796 31.92 -11.30 42.31
CA ALA A 796 32.35 -12.63 42.73
C ALA A 796 33.56 -13.08 41.89
N LYS A 797 34.64 -13.52 42.54
CA LYS A 797 35.81 -14.16 41.91
C LYS A 797 35.57 -15.64 41.82
N LEU A 798 35.68 -16.20 40.61
CA LEU A 798 35.42 -17.61 40.37
C LEU A 798 36.69 -18.46 40.62
N ALA A 799 36.45 -19.74 41.01
CA ALA A 799 37.52 -20.70 41.14
C ALA A 799 38.18 -20.97 39.76
N ARG A 800 39.46 -21.22 39.74
CA ARG A 800 40.21 -21.58 38.50
C ARG A 800 40.10 -23.03 38.19
#